data_55cc20d4f83e0a445b421e044c4ded48
#
_entry.id   55cc20d4f83e0a445b421e044c4ded48
#
_cell.length_a   1.000
_cell.length_b   1.000
_cell.length_c   1.000
_cell.angle_alpha   90.00
_cell.angle_beta   90.00
_cell.angle_gamma   90.00
#
_symmetry.space_group_name_H-M   'P 1'
#
loop_
_entity.id
_entity.type
_entity.pdbx_description
1 polymer ?
#
loop_
_entity_poly.entity_id
_entity_poly.type
_entity_poly.pdbx_seq_one_letter_code
_entity_poly.pdbx_strand_id
1 'polypeptide(L)'
;MTTTLFRRLPLPSASLALLLAIAGVHAQPAAEAPGTAQIRMAAQPLASALNELARQTGLELMVQAELVAGKSAPALSGRLTPQQALDRLLAGSGLSAIIDGRAVIVRAAGSPALPLVRARAERAAAAGGEGGPLIKRSAAGSKTDTLLLEMPQSISVVARQQLEDQRPRAVPEALNYTPGTFTGLVGASNRYDYVALRGFKDSSVDSTLLDGLRLLSDQGSYTSMQVDPFFLERIDVVRGPASVLYGRASPGGVVALTSMTPQFQPQRELELTLGNRGRVEVGFNLTGPVDAQGVAAYRLMGLARGLDSQFQHVKEQRQAIAPSLALNLSKDTVLLLQAYFQHDPEGSYHSGVPVDASLTTAHNGRRISRHFFDGDPSVEQYRRTQRFLGYQLEHHFNPQWKFRQHLRHVTADTTLRQVYGYGWAGPDTLTRYYSGADESTRGHTVDNQLEGQLETGRVKHTVVAGLDYQKRRVDGRWSWGNATPINVFTPSYGNPGLSDLGGADIDRRLEQTGVYLQDQMALGAWRLTLGGRHDRASAANLMGTGSPAQWRGSKFTKRAGAVYLFDNGLAPYMSYADGFNPGVRNDEAGQILPPAESRQTELGLRYQPANSATLLSAAVYELSQDKVATRPVGKYYDVPAGKVRSRGLELEARTALSAQLSVLASYTFTDMSYVKSASGHTGNTPYQAPRHMASAWADWRFAPGYALGAGLRHVGSSWGDDDNSFKARPYTLVDLMLRVDLQQLSPSLKGSSLRLAANNLFDKSYVASCYGQAYCYWGDARSLVATLAYRW
;
A
#
# COMPACT_ATOMS: atom_id res chain seq x y z
N MET A 1 16.05 65.73 -9.64
CA MET A 1 15.81 66.31 -8.32
C MET A 1 15.35 65.19 -7.45
N THR A 2 16.24 64.88 -6.57
CA THR A 2 16.24 64.45 -5.17
C THR A 2 15.80 63.01 -4.93
N THR A 3 16.70 62.07 -4.79
CA THR A 3 17.57 61.65 -3.67
C THR A 3 16.86 60.94 -2.52
N THR A 4 17.30 59.67 -2.31
CA THR A 4 17.56 58.93 -1.08
C THR A 4 16.35 58.41 -0.30
N LEU A 5 16.31 57.08 0.07
CA LEU A 5 17.11 56.53 1.17
C LEU A 5 17.02 55.00 1.21
N PHE A 6 18.17 54.32 1.14
CA PHE A 6 18.37 52.96 1.60
C PHE A 6 18.18 52.85 3.11
N ARG A 7 17.44 51.87 3.56
CA ARG A 7 17.59 51.31 4.91
C ARG A 7 17.74 49.79 4.83
N ARG A 8 18.96 49.37 5.09
CA ARG A 8 19.33 47.97 5.40
C ARG A 8 18.73 47.58 6.74
N LEU A 9 18.12 46.41 6.78
CA LEU A 9 17.87 45.65 8.00
C LEU A 9 18.67 44.34 7.96
N PRO A 10 19.28 43.92 9.08
CA PRO A 10 20.24 42.82 9.09
C PRO A 10 19.57 41.46 9.09
N LEU A 11 20.12 40.52 8.31
CA LEU A 11 19.86 39.09 8.39
C LEU A 11 20.46 38.56 9.71
N PRO A 12 19.78 37.74 10.46
CA PRO A 12 20.40 37.03 11.58
C PRO A 12 21.23 35.85 11.06
N SER A 13 22.52 35.92 11.24
CA SER A 13 23.54 34.90 11.04
C SER A 13 23.45 33.83 12.13
N ALA A 14 22.38 33.02 12.10
CA ALA A 14 22.19 31.91 13.05
C ALA A 14 22.15 30.50 12.37
N SER A 15 22.29 30.43 11.06
CA SER A 15 22.14 29.17 10.32
C SER A 15 23.48 28.51 9.91
N LEU A 16 24.62 29.04 10.29
CA LEU A 16 25.93 28.44 9.93
C LEU A 16 26.71 27.91 11.13
N ALA A 17 26.21 28.07 12.35
CA ALA A 17 26.89 27.59 13.55
C ALA A 17 26.56 26.17 13.97
N LEU A 18 25.53 25.53 13.37
CA LEU A 18 25.13 24.16 13.74
C LEU A 18 25.84 23.05 12.95
N LEU A 19 26.57 23.36 11.90
CA LEU A 19 27.33 22.39 11.08
C LEU A 19 28.82 22.27 11.46
N LEU A 20 29.33 23.15 12.35
CA LEU A 20 30.73 23.13 12.79
C LEU A 20 30.92 22.63 14.24
N ALA A 21 29.83 22.31 14.96
CA ALA A 21 29.91 21.77 16.33
C ALA A 21 30.07 20.23 16.39
N ILE A 22 30.19 19.53 15.25
CA ILE A 22 30.37 18.06 15.20
C ILE A 22 31.86 17.65 15.12
N ALA A 23 32.79 18.58 14.99
CA ALA A 23 34.23 18.29 14.83
C ALA A 23 35.06 18.38 16.13
N GLY A 24 34.44 18.31 17.29
CA GLY A 24 35.11 18.47 18.56
C GLY A 24 34.68 17.52 19.67
N VAL A 25 34.36 16.24 19.37
CA VAL A 25 34.15 15.24 20.42
C VAL A 25 35.49 14.53 20.70
N HIS A 26 36.11 14.94 21.76
CA HIS A 26 37.24 14.24 22.38
C HIS A 26 36.82 12.84 22.77
N ALA A 27 37.71 11.87 22.53
CA ALA A 27 37.57 10.51 22.97
C ALA A 27 37.24 10.44 24.47
N GLN A 28 36.09 9.95 24.81
CA GLN A 28 35.74 9.50 26.16
C GLN A 28 35.79 7.99 26.26
N PRO A 29 36.12 7.45 27.45
CA PRO A 29 36.48 6.05 27.63
C PRO A 29 35.30 5.10 27.45
N ALA A 30 35.65 3.86 27.10
CA ALA A 30 34.85 2.64 27.00
C ALA A 30 33.37 2.70 27.39
N ALA A 31 32.50 2.37 26.40
CA ALA A 31 31.05 2.19 26.54
C ALA A 31 30.71 1.35 27.79
N GLU A 32 29.85 1.86 28.62
CA GLU A 32 29.17 1.08 29.65
C GLU A 32 28.40 -0.08 28.98
N ALA A 33 28.54 -1.26 29.58
CA ALA A 33 27.88 -2.49 29.17
C ALA A 33 26.36 -2.33 29.06
N PRO A 34 25.65 -3.04 28.15
CA PRO A 34 24.21 -2.97 27.99
C PRO A 34 23.50 -3.15 29.34
N GLY A 35 22.52 -2.30 29.63
CA GLY A 35 21.87 -2.16 30.91
C GLY A 35 21.46 -3.49 31.55
N THR A 36 21.85 -3.70 32.82
CA THR A 36 21.50 -4.91 33.58
C THR A 36 20.05 -4.82 34.08
N ALA A 37 19.26 -5.88 33.90
CA ALA A 37 17.92 -6.04 34.45
C ALA A 37 17.97 -6.94 35.71
N GLN A 38 17.11 -6.67 36.70
CA GLN A 38 16.90 -7.61 37.81
C GLN A 38 16.03 -8.76 37.31
N ILE A 39 16.64 -9.91 37.08
CA ILE A 39 15.96 -11.11 36.55
C ILE A 39 15.67 -12.06 37.71
N ARG A 40 14.44 -12.61 37.72
CA ARG A 40 14.08 -13.60 38.73
C ARG A 40 13.13 -14.62 38.13
N MET A 41 13.57 -15.87 37.98
CA MET A 41 12.77 -16.96 37.44
C MET A 41 13.03 -18.26 38.18
N ALA A 42 11.99 -19.06 38.41
CA ALA A 42 12.15 -20.45 38.90
C ALA A 42 12.54 -21.39 37.75
N ALA A 43 13.05 -22.57 38.08
CA ALA A 43 13.27 -23.60 37.08
C ALA A 43 11.92 -24.00 36.42
N GLN A 44 11.90 -24.06 35.11
CA GLN A 44 10.68 -24.27 34.32
C GLN A 44 11.04 -24.78 32.91
N PRO A 45 10.04 -25.20 32.09
CA PRO A 45 10.31 -25.56 30.69
C PRO A 45 11.02 -24.41 29.95
N LEU A 46 12.00 -24.73 29.10
CA LEU A 46 12.87 -23.75 28.45
C LEU A 46 12.08 -22.73 27.62
N ALA A 47 11.02 -23.17 26.93
CA ALA A 47 10.16 -22.28 26.18
C ALA A 47 9.50 -21.21 27.09
N SER A 48 9.02 -21.60 28.26
CA SER A 48 8.41 -20.68 29.24
C SER A 48 9.43 -19.72 29.81
N ALA A 49 10.65 -20.21 30.14
CA ALA A 49 11.74 -19.40 30.67
C ALA A 49 12.21 -18.33 29.68
N LEU A 50 12.32 -18.66 28.39
CA LEU A 50 12.70 -17.73 27.34
C LEU A 50 11.62 -16.66 27.12
N ASN A 51 10.35 -17.03 27.14
CA ASN A 51 9.23 -16.08 27.06
C ASN A 51 9.21 -15.12 28.26
N GLU A 52 9.44 -15.64 29.46
CA GLU A 52 9.51 -14.84 30.68
C GLU A 52 10.71 -13.88 30.68
N LEU A 53 11.87 -14.35 30.22
CA LEU A 53 13.04 -13.47 30.03
C LEU A 53 12.77 -12.37 29.02
N ALA A 54 12.17 -12.70 27.88
CA ALA A 54 11.80 -11.73 26.86
C ALA A 54 10.85 -10.65 27.43
N ARG A 55 9.89 -11.06 28.24
CA ARG A 55 8.96 -10.16 28.94
C ARG A 55 9.68 -9.24 29.94
N GLN A 56 10.57 -9.77 30.79
CA GLN A 56 11.32 -9.00 31.81
C GLN A 56 12.34 -8.02 31.21
N THR A 57 12.87 -8.35 30.03
CA THR A 57 13.91 -7.54 29.35
C THR A 57 13.35 -6.67 28.21
N GLY A 58 12.06 -6.81 27.85
CA GLY A 58 11.44 -6.10 26.74
C GLY A 58 11.96 -6.55 25.37
N LEU A 59 12.54 -7.76 25.29
CA LEU A 59 13.03 -8.39 24.08
C LEU A 59 11.92 -9.21 23.40
N GLU A 60 12.08 -9.47 22.13
CA GLU A 60 11.18 -10.30 21.32
C GLU A 60 11.82 -11.64 21.06
N LEU A 61 11.18 -12.74 21.48
CA LEU A 61 11.73 -14.07 21.34
C LEU A 61 11.41 -14.67 19.96
N MET A 62 12.46 -15.15 19.28
CA MET A 62 12.38 -15.89 18.04
C MET A 62 13.02 -17.25 18.22
N VAL A 63 12.19 -18.29 18.33
CA VAL A 63 12.63 -19.68 18.53
C VAL A 63 11.69 -20.64 17.82
N GLN A 64 12.26 -21.62 17.15
CA GLN A 64 11.48 -22.73 16.61
C GLN A 64 11.04 -23.64 17.77
N ALA A 65 9.76 -23.97 17.82
CA ALA A 65 9.17 -24.74 18.91
C ALA A 65 9.87 -26.08 19.12
N GLU A 66 10.33 -26.73 18.05
CA GLU A 66 11.03 -28.01 18.05
C GLU A 66 12.39 -27.93 18.75
N LEU A 67 13.10 -26.81 18.69
CA LEU A 67 14.41 -26.62 19.32
C LEU A 67 14.32 -26.61 20.86
N VAL A 68 13.22 -26.12 21.40
CA VAL A 68 13.03 -25.97 22.86
C VAL A 68 12.11 -27.03 23.47
N ALA A 69 11.46 -27.83 22.63
CA ALA A 69 10.57 -28.89 23.06
C ALA A 69 11.30 -29.91 23.94
N GLY A 70 10.70 -30.26 25.11
CA GLY A 70 11.26 -31.24 26.06
C GLY A 70 12.51 -30.75 26.83
N LYS A 71 12.94 -29.50 26.65
CA LYS A 71 14.10 -28.93 27.37
C LYS A 71 13.64 -28.13 28.59
N SER A 72 14.44 -28.12 29.64
CA SER A 72 14.20 -27.36 30.87
C SER A 72 15.26 -26.27 31.04
N ALA A 73 14.90 -25.17 31.68
CA ALA A 73 15.79 -24.10 32.05
C ALA A 73 16.04 -24.13 33.57
N PRO A 74 17.23 -23.83 34.03
CA PRO A 74 17.54 -23.69 35.45
C PRO A 74 16.87 -22.44 36.03
N ALA A 75 16.74 -22.41 37.36
CA ALA A 75 16.36 -21.21 38.07
C ALA A 75 17.41 -20.11 37.85
N LEU A 76 16.96 -18.89 37.62
CA LEU A 76 17.81 -17.73 37.34
C LEU A 76 17.44 -16.56 38.22
N SER A 77 18.40 -16.01 38.98
CA SER A 77 18.18 -14.81 39.78
C SER A 77 19.45 -13.94 39.78
N GLY A 78 19.27 -12.64 39.68
CA GLY A 78 20.37 -11.68 39.77
C GLY A 78 20.21 -10.49 38.83
N ARG A 79 21.15 -9.56 38.96
CA ARG A 79 21.27 -8.41 38.08
C ARG A 79 22.16 -8.81 36.88
N LEU A 80 21.53 -9.07 35.73
CA LEU A 80 22.18 -9.65 34.57
C LEU A 80 21.89 -8.81 33.33
N THR A 81 22.86 -8.82 32.40
CA THR A 81 22.51 -8.36 31.04
C THR A 81 21.59 -9.39 30.36
N PRO A 82 20.76 -9.01 29.39
CA PRO A 82 19.94 -9.95 28.65
C PRO A 82 20.74 -11.11 28.05
N GLN A 83 21.96 -10.85 27.50
CA GLN A 83 22.82 -11.87 26.94
C GLN A 83 23.30 -12.83 28.00
N GLN A 84 23.75 -12.33 29.15
CA GLN A 84 24.19 -13.17 30.28
C GLN A 84 23.05 -14.07 30.80
N ALA A 85 21.81 -13.56 30.81
CA ALA A 85 20.67 -14.33 31.22
C ALA A 85 20.36 -15.44 30.20
N LEU A 86 20.41 -15.15 28.92
CA LEU A 86 20.24 -16.14 27.84
C LEU A 86 21.29 -17.22 27.89
N ASP A 87 22.55 -16.84 28.03
CA ASP A 87 23.67 -17.80 28.10
C ASP A 87 23.50 -18.77 29.27
N ARG A 88 22.99 -18.27 30.43
CA ARG A 88 22.73 -19.14 31.59
C ARG A 88 21.50 -20.03 31.42
N LEU A 89 20.44 -19.51 30.81
CA LEU A 89 19.21 -20.29 30.54
C LEU A 89 19.46 -21.39 29.50
N LEU A 90 20.34 -21.13 28.54
CA LEU A 90 20.67 -22.08 27.47
C LEU A 90 21.83 -23.01 27.80
N ALA A 91 22.51 -22.81 28.93
CA ALA A 91 23.60 -23.65 29.34
C ALA A 91 23.21 -25.14 29.42
N GLY A 92 23.97 -26.01 28.74
CA GLY A 92 23.68 -27.44 28.68
C GLY A 92 22.49 -27.87 27.79
N SER A 93 21.78 -26.93 27.21
CA SER A 93 20.64 -27.25 26.33
C SER A 93 21.04 -27.64 24.90
N GLY A 94 22.31 -27.44 24.52
CA GLY A 94 22.76 -27.54 23.13
C GLY A 94 22.29 -26.41 22.25
N LEU A 95 21.82 -25.29 22.83
CA LEU A 95 21.35 -24.11 22.14
C LEU A 95 22.22 -22.89 22.48
N SER A 96 22.22 -21.92 21.58
CA SER A 96 22.78 -20.58 21.78
C SER A 96 21.81 -19.54 21.35
N ALA A 97 21.94 -18.32 21.87
CA ALA A 97 21.08 -17.19 21.44
C ALA A 97 21.92 -15.98 21.04
N ILE A 98 21.41 -15.22 20.12
CA ILE A 98 21.95 -13.93 19.69
C ILE A 98 20.88 -12.89 19.91
N ILE A 99 21.26 -11.73 20.46
CA ILE A 99 20.40 -10.55 20.54
C ILE A 99 20.75 -9.66 19.35
N ASP A 100 19.74 -9.35 18.53
CA ASP A 100 19.87 -8.45 17.38
C ASP A 100 18.79 -7.35 17.51
N GLY A 101 19.23 -6.19 17.95
CA GLY A 101 18.34 -5.12 18.35
C GLY A 101 17.48 -5.53 19.55
N ARG A 102 16.17 -5.70 19.36
CA ARG A 102 15.23 -6.21 20.39
C ARG A 102 14.87 -7.69 20.19
N ALA A 103 15.33 -8.34 19.14
CA ALA A 103 15.02 -9.74 18.88
C ALA A 103 16.08 -10.67 19.50
N VAL A 104 15.61 -11.73 20.15
CA VAL A 104 16.41 -12.86 20.64
C VAL A 104 16.19 -14.02 19.67
N ILE A 105 17.26 -14.44 19.01
CA ILE A 105 17.23 -15.58 18.08
C ILE A 105 17.91 -16.76 18.77
N VAL A 106 17.14 -17.82 19.06
CA VAL A 106 17.65 -19.07 19.68
C VAL A 106 17.91 -20.11 18.59
N ARG A 107 19.07 -20.78 18.67
CA ARG A 107 19.56 -21.76 17.68
C ARG A 107 20.34 -22.90 18.32
N ALA A 108 20.64 -23.94 17.53
CA ALA A 108 21.56 -24.99 17.99
C ALA A 108 22.98 -24.43 18.25
N ALA A 109 23.61 -24.83 19.36
CA ALA A 109 24.95 -24.39 19.68
C ALA A 109 25.94 -24.94 18.62
N GLY A 110 26.91 -24.10 18.22
CA GLY A 110 27.86 -24.43 17.15
C GLY A 110 27.36 -24.10 15.73
N SER A 111 26.11 -23.69 15.53
CA SER A 111 25.70 -23.15 14.25
C SER A 111 26.44 -21.84 13.95
N PRO A 112 26.95 -21.60 12.72
CA PRO A 112 27.58 -20.35 12.37
C PRO A 112 26.64 -19.17 12.60
N ALA A 113 27.18 -17.97 12.90
CA ALA A 113 26.38 -16.77 13.03
C ALA A 113 25.50 -16.61 11.79
N LEU A 114 24.18 -16.39 12.00
CA LEU A 114 23.27 -16.22 10.87
C LEU A 114 23.71 -14.99 10.09
N PRO A 115 23.94 -15.10 8.78
CA PRO A 115 24.10 -13.93 7.95
C PRO A 115 22.91 -12.97 8.09
N LEU A 116 23.13 -11.68 7.93
CA LEU A 116 22.10 -10.64 8.15
C LEU A 116 20.82 -10.88 7.34
N VAL A 117 20.94 -11.38 6.09
CA VAL A 117 19.78 -11.75 5.25
C VAL A 117 18.99 -12.89 5.84
N ARG A 118 19.67 -13.90 6.37
CA ARG A 118 19.00 -15.06 6.97
C ARG A 118 18.25 -14.68 8.24
N ALA A 119 18.87 -13.86 9.11
CA ALA A 119 18.21 -13.29 10.27
C ALA A 119 17.00 -12.42 9.89
N ARG A 120 17.09 -11.66 8.80
CA ARG A 120 15.99 -10.82 8.28
C ARG A 120 14.88 -11.67 7.67
N ALA A 121 15.21 -12.71 6.91
CA ALA A 121 14.23 -13.64 6.35
C ALA A 121 13.52 -14.44 7.45
N GLU A 122 14.24 -14.90 8.47
CA GLU A 122 13.65 -15.58 9.63
C GLU A 122 12.78 -14.63 10.47
N ARG A 123 13.14 -13.34 10.60
CA ARG A 123 12.26 -12.32 11.19
C ARG A 123 11.00 -12.10 10.38
N ALA A 124 11.11 -12.00 9.06
CA ALA A 124 9.95 -11.84 8.18
C ALA A 124 9.01 -13.06 8.28
N ALA A 125 9.59 -14.27 8.27
CA ALA A 125 8.87 -15.52 8.47
C ALA A 125 8.22 -15.62 9.87
N ALA A 126 8.91 -15.18 10.94
CA ALA A 126 8.36 -15.18 12.29
C ALA A 126 7.35 -14.04 12.53
N ALA A 127 7.50 -12.90 11.86
CA ALA A 127 6.52 -11.81 11.90
C ALA A 127 5.24 -12.15 11.12
N GLY A 128 5.37 -13.02 10.10
CA GLY A 128 4.27 -13.65 9.37
C GLY A 128 3.96 -15.07 9.84
N GLY A 129 4.45 -15.48 11.01
CA GLY A 129 4.53 -16.84 11.54
C GLY A 129 3.34 -17.72 11.19
N GLU A 130 3.61 -18.98 10.89
CA GLU A 130 2.62 -20.00 10.51
C GLU A 130 1.38 -19.92 11.40
N GLY A 131 0.30 -19.32 10.91
CA GLY A 131 -1.02 -19.37 11.49
C GLY A 131 -1.52 -18.15 12.28
N GLY A 132 -0.82 -17.01 12.35
CA GLY A 132 -1.31 -15.82 13.06
C GLY A 132 -1.86 -14.74 12.12
N PRO A 133 -3.13 -14.28 12.30
CA PRO A 133 -3.72 -13.24 11.43
C PRO A 133 -3.20 -11.83 11.74
N LEU A 134 -2.31 -11.65 12.74
CA LEU A 134 -1.91 -10.36 13.25
C LEU A 134 -0.44 -10.04 12.99
N ILE A 135 -0.20 -9.12 12.07
CA ILE A 135 1.08 -8.44 11.90
C ILE A 135 1.16 -7.28 12.90
N LYS A 136 2.20 -7.26 13.73
CA LYS A 136 2.37 -6.31 14.83
C LYS A 136 3.27 -5.12 14.48
N ARG A 137 4.00 -5.17 13.37
CA ARG A 137 5.03 -4.18 13.01
C ARG A 137 4.87 -3.71 11.57
N SER A 138 5.25 -2.45 11.33
CA SER A 138 5.30 -1.88 9.97
C SER A 138 6.41 -0.83 9.87
N ALA A 139 7.06 -0.77 8.72
CA ALA A 139 7.98 0.30 8.38
C ALA A 139 7.30 1.41 7.53
N ALA A 140 6.10 1.16 7.01
CA ALA A 140 5.45 2.08 6.08
C ALA A 140 5.09 3.44 6.69
N GLY A 141 4.84 3.48 8.01
CA GLY A 141 4.49 4.73 8.71
C GLY A 141 5.67 5.48 9.34
N SER A 142 6.90 4.93 9.28
CA SER A 142 8.05 5.54 9.97
C SER A 142 9.39 5.37 9.24
N LYS A 143 9.46 4.55 8.20
CA LYS A 143 10.70 4.07 7.56
C LYS A 143 11.60 3.26 8.48
N THR A 144 11.15 2.96 9.71
CA THR A 144 11.80 2.07 10.68
C THR A 144 10.87 0.92 11.02
N ASP A 145 11.41 -0.21 11.43
CA ASP A 145 10.61 -1.34 11.89
C ASP A 145 9.98 -1.01 13.26
N THR A 146 8.74 -0.49 13.27
CA THR A 146 8.04 0.05 14.44
C THR A 146 6.82 -0.78 14.78
N LEU A 147 6.58 -1.04 16.08
CA LEU A 147 5.34 -1.67 16.55
C LEU A 147 4.13 -0.81 16.18
N LEU A 148 3.08 -1.42 15.65
CA LEU A 148 1.83 -0.70 15.34
C LEU A 148 1.26 -0.01 16.57
N LEU A 149 1.41 -0.62 17.74
CA LEU A 149 0.97 -0.05 19.02
C LEU A 149 1.69 1.26 19.36
N GLU A 150 2.93 1.43 18.95
CA GLU A 150 3.79 2.61 19.19
C GLU A 150 3.66 3.71 18.13
N MET A 151 2.90 3.45 17.05
CA MET A 151 2.80 4.34 15.90
C MET A 151 1.69 5.39 16.09
N PRO A 152 1.95 6.70 16.09
CA PRO A 152 0.91 7.72 16.22
C PRO A 152 0.20 8.03 14.89
N GLN A 153 -0.23 7.00 14.16
CA GLN A 153 -0.91 7.14 12.86
C GLN A 153 -1.72 5.89 12.54
N SER A 154 -2.87 6.03 11.90
CA SER A 154 -3.69 4.90 11.44
C SER A 154 -3.00 4.11 10.35
N ILE A 155 -2.72 2.84 10.62
CA ILE A 155 -2.11 1.90 9.66
C ILE A 155 -2.87 0.57 9.75
N SER A 156 -3.23 0.04 8.59
CA SER A 156 -3.78 -1.32 8.44
C SER A 156 -2.85 -2.16 7.60
N VAL A 157 -2.74 -3.44 7.91
CA VAL A 157 -1.86 -4.37 7.20
C VAL A 157 -2.67 -5.54 6.66
N VAL A 158 -2.63 -5.77 5.36
CA VAL A 158 -3.16 -6.98 4.70
C VAL A 158 -2.03 -7.98 4.61
N ALA A 159 -2.15 -9.09 5.33
CA ALA A 159 -1.13 -10.12 5.40
C ALA A 159 -1.18 -11.09 4.19
N ARG A 160 -0.10 -11.82 3.93
CA ARG A 160 -0.01 -12.83 2.86
C ARG A 160 -1.15 -13.83 2.92
N GLN A 161 -1.49 -14.37 4.09
CA GLN A 161 -2.58 -15.33 4.26
C GLN A 161 -3.91 -14.76 3.76
N GLN A 162 -4.21 -13.48 4.03
CA GLN A 162 -5.43 -12.82 3.54
C GLN A 162 -5.42 -12.70 2.01
N LEU A 163 -4.27 -12.38 1.39
CA LEU A 163 -4.12 -12.34 -0.07
C LEU A 163 -4.36 -13.72 -0.70
N GLU A 164 -3.84 -14.78 -0.08
CA GLU A 164 -4.04 -16.14 -0.53
C GLU A 164 -5.50 -16.59 -0.40
N ASP A 165 -6.18 -16.27 0.70
CA ASP A 165 -7.54 -16.71 0.97
C ASP A 165 -8.58 -15.96 0.12
N GLN A 166 -8.39 -14.67 -0.11
CA GLN A 166 -9.32 -13.83 -0.87
C GLN A 166 -9.05 -13.84 -2.39
N ARG A 167 -7.85 -14.26 -2.83
CA ARG A 167 -7.44 -14.36 -4.25
C ARG A 167 -7.72 -13.09 -5.07
N PRO A 168 -7.31 -11.91 -4.62
CA PRO A 168 -7.52 -10.68 -5.36
C PRO A 168 -6.73 -10.67 -6.67
N ARG A 169 -7.31 -10.09 -7.74
CA ARG A 169 -6.66 -9.94 -9.05
C ARG A 169 -5.82 -8.67 -9.13
N ALA A 170 -6.12 -7.69 -8.27
CA ALA A 170 -5.47 -6.38 -8.23
C ALA A 170 -5.41 -5.86 -6.79
N VAL A 171 -4.53 -4.89 -6.54
CA VAL A 171 -4.35 -4.28 -5.22
C VAL A 171 -5.65 -3.70 -4.64
N PRO A 172 -6.52 -2.99 -5.40
CA PRO A 172 -7.79 -2.52 -4.86
C PRO A 172 -8.67 -3.64 -4.28
N GLU A 173 -8.75 -4.79 -4.96
CA GLU A 173 -9.52 -5.92 -4.46
C GLU A 173 -8.99 -6.44 -3.11
N ALA A 174 -7.66 -6.46 -2.91
CA ALA A 174 -7.02 -6.86 -1.66
C ALA A 174 -7.38 -5.94 -0.47
N LEU A 175 -7.79 -4.70 -0.74
CA LEU A 175 -8.09 -3.69 0.26
C LEU A 175 -9.58 -3.61 0.64
N ASN A 176 -10.43 -4.47 0.08
CA ASN A 176 -11.89 -4.45 0.29
C ASN A 176 -12.35 -4.57 1.74
N TYR A 177 -11.50 -5.06 2.65
CA TYR A 177 -11.78 -5.23 4.08
C TYR A 177 -11.03 -4.21 4.95
N THR A 178 -10.37 -3.22 4.35
CA THR A 178 -9.54 -2.23 5.04
C THR A 178 -10.35 -0.97 5.35
N PRO A 179 -10.36 -0.46 6.60
CA PRO A 179 -11.10 0.75 6.93
C PRO A 179 -10.53 1.99 6.23
N GLY A 180 -11.38 2.99 5.98
CA GLY A 180 -10.99 4.24 5.32
C GLY A 180 -10.68 4.12 3.83
N THR A 181 -10.91 2.94 3.23
CA THR A 181 -10.51 2.60 1.86
C THR A 181 -11.73 2.32 0.99
N PHE A 182 -11.92 3.08 -0.08
CA PHE A 182 -12.94 2.82 -1.10
C PHE A 182 -12.27 2.41 -2.42
N THR A 183 -12.61 1.22 -2.91
CA THR A 183 -11.98 0.55 -4.06
C THR A 183 -12.89 0.47 -5.28
N GLY A 184 -14.15 0.88 -5.14
CA GLY A 184 -15.18 0.80 -6.18
C GLY A 184 -15.22 1.98 -7.15
N LEU A 185 -14.16 2.79 -7.27
CA LEU A 185 -14.15 4.03 -8.07
C LEU A 185 -14.53 3.81 -9.54
N VAL A 186 -14.11 2.69 -10.13
CA VAL A 186 -14.37 2.33 -11.53
C VAL A 186 -15.02 0.96 -11.67
N GLY A 187 -15.71 0.52 -10.62
CA GLY A 187 -16.45 -0.74 -10.61
C GLY A 187 -15.58 -1.96 -10.91
N ALA A 188 -16.01 -2.76 -11.88
CA ALA A 188 -15.36 -4.01 -12.26
C ALA A 188 -14.09 -3.84 -13.11
N SER A 189 -13.71 -2.62 -13.44
CA SER A 189 -12.45 -2.37 -14.16
C SER A 189 -11.26 -2.47 -13.22
N ASN A 190 -10.26 -3.27 -13.59
CA ASN A 190 -8.97 -3.38 -12.89
C ASN A 190 -7.79 -2.89 -13.76
N ARG A 191 -8.06 -2.06 -14.78
CA ARG A 191 -7.04 -1.45 -15.64
C ARG A 191 -6.06 -0.59 -14.83
N TYR A 192 -6.56 0.06 -13.78
CA TYR A 192 -5.82 0.95 -12.89
C TYR A 192 -6.08 0.60 -11.43
N ASP A 193 -5.06 0.72 -10.57
CA ASP A 193 -5.19 0.51 -9.12
C ASP A 193 -5.72 1.78 -8.44
N TYR A 194 -6.99 2.12 -8.70
CA TYR A 194 -7.65 3.25 -8.05
C TYR A 194 -8.05 2.91 -6.61
N VAL A 195 -7.52 3.65 -5.66
CA VAL A 195 -7.85 3.51 -4.24
C VAL A 195 -8.10 4.90 -3.64
N ALA A 196 -9.33 5.16 -3.20
CA ALA A 196 -9.62 6.37 -2.43
C ALA A 196 -9.40 6.11 -0.94
N LEU A 197 -8.64 6.96 -0.28
CA LEU A 197 -8.40 6.92 1.15
C LEU A 197 -9.05 8.13 1.82
N ARG A 198 -9.89 7.91 2.85
CA ARG A 198 -10.62 8.98 3.55
C ARG A 198 -11.42 9.91 2.62
N GLY A 199 -11.91 9.35 1.50
CA GLY A 199 -12.66 10.08 0.46
C GLY A 199 -11.79 10.79 -0.58
N PHE A 200 -10.47 10.90 -0.40
CA PHE A 200 -9.57 11.49 -1.39
C PHE A 200 -9.20 10.46 -2.45
N LYS A 201 -9.58 10.73 -3.69
CA LYS A 201 -9.34 9.90 -4.88
C LYS A 201 -8.29 10.50 -5.82
N ASP A 202 -8.05 11.79 -5.74
CA ASP A 202 -7.04 12.46 -6.55
C ASP A 202 -5.64 11.92 -6.21
N SER A 203 -4.86 11.62 -7.24
CA SER A 203 -3.55 10.96 -7.12
C SER A 203 -3.61 9.53 -6.57
N SER A 204 -4.75 8.87 -6.58
CA SER A 204 -4.91 7.50 -6.08
C SER A 204 -3.95 6.51 -6.77
N VAL A 205 -3.76 6.62 -8.08
CA VAL A 205 -2.82 5.75 -8.83
C VAL A 205 -1.34 6.09 -8.58
N ASP A 206 -1.02 7.29 -8.10
CA ASP A 206 0.35 7.74 -7.84
C ASP A 206 0.71 7.73 -6.35
N SER A 207 -0.15 7.19 -5.51
CA SER A 207 0.07 7.06 -4.08
C SER A 207 0.47 5.64 -3.65
N THR A 208 0.89 4.81 -4.61
CA THR A 208 1.36 3.45 -4.38
C THR A 208 2.88 3.42 -4.26
N LEU A 209 3.35 2.77 -3.19
CA LEU A 209 4.76 2.48 -2.95
C LEU A 209 5.01 0.98 -3.15
N LEU A 210 6.18 0.61 -3.62
CA LEU A 210 6.67 -0.76 -3.63
C LEU A 210 8.03 -0.78 -2.92
N ASP A 211 8.18 -1.58 -1.87
CA ASP A 211 9.40 -1.71 -1.07
C ASP A 211 9.98 -0.35 -0.61
N GLY A 212 9.09 0.57 -0.19
CA GLY A 212 9.44 1.90 0.30
C GLY A 212 9.67 2.96 -0.77
N LEU A 213 9.70 2.61 -2.06
CA LEU A 213 9.86 3.53 -3.18
C LEU A 213 8.56 3.70 -3.97
N ARG A 214 8.29 4.91 -4.46
CA ARG A 214 7.10 5.21 -5.29
C ARG A 214 7.15 4.51 -6.64
N LEU A 215 6.00 4.01 -7.12
CA LEU A 215 5.88 3.38 -8.44
C LEU A 215 5.87 4.37 -9.60
N LEU A 216 5.76 5.68 -9.34
CA LEU A 216 5.84 6.76 -10.34
C LEU A 216 4.76 6.72 -11.44
N SER A 217 3.57 6.22 -11.18
CA SER A 217 2.42 6.38 -12.10
C SER A 217 2.07 7.87 -12.31
N ASP A 218 1.42 8.21 -13.39
CA ASP A 218 0.94 9.56 -13.68
C ASP A 218 -0.59 9.58 -13.76
N GLN A 219 -1.24 10.37 -12.92
CA GLN A 219 -2.69 10.52 -12.90
C GLN A 219 -3.25 11.09 -14.22
N GLY A 220 -2.46 11.85 -14.95
CA GLY A 220 -2.87 12.47 -16.21
C GLY A 220 -2.44 11.69 -17.45
N SER A 221 -2.15 10.39 -17.33
CA SER A 221 -1.66 9.51 -18.36
C SER A 221 -2.48 8.21 -18.37
N TYR A 222 -2.49 7.50 -19.49
CA TYR A 222 -3.10 6.17 -19.58
C TYR A 222 -2.19 5.08 -19.04
N THR A 223 -0.91 5.38 -18.80
CA THR A 223 0.05 4.45 -18.22
C THR A 223 -0.03 4.48 -16.70
N SER A 224 -0.46 3.37 -16.09
CA SER A 224 -0.42 3.15 -14.65
C SER A 224 0.33 1.86 -14.34
N MET A 225 1.26 1.93 -13.40
CA MET A 225 2.05 0.78 -12.98
C MET A 225 1.29 -0.02 -11.92
N GLN A 226 1.29 -1.34 -12.06
CA GLN A 226 0.64 -2.27 -11.14
C GLN A 226 1.62 -3.36 -10.72
N VAL A 227 1.42 -3.92 -9.54
CA VAL A 227 2.07 -5.15 -9.09
C VAL A 227 0.98 -6.13 -8.69
N ASP A 228 1.01 -7.33 -9.29
CA ASP A 228 0.01 -8.35 -8.98
C ASP A 228 0.15 -8.82 -7.52
N PRO A 229 -0.95 -8.94 -6.76
CA PRO A 229 -0.92 -9.39 -5.38
C PRO A 229 -0.24 -10.74 -5.15
N PHE A 230 -0.12 -11.59 -6.18
CA PHE A 230 0.62 -12.84 -6.12
C PHE A 230 2.08 -12.66 -5.68
N PHE A 231 2.73 -11.55 -6.05
CA PHE A 231 4.14 -11.27 -5.76
C PHE A 231 4.37 -10.55 -4.42
N LEU A 232 3.29 -10.26 -3.67
CA LEU A 232 3.35 -9.46 -2.45
C LEU A 232 3.36 -10.33 -1.20
N GLU A 233 4.21 -9.96 -0.24
CA GLU A 233 4.21 -10.48 1.12
C GLU A 233 3.08 -9.84 1.94
N ARG A 234 2.87 -8.52 1.77
CA ARG A 234 1.84 -7.76 2.46
C ARG A 234 1.55 -6.43 1.79
N ILE A 235 0.45 -5.82 2.19
CA ILE A 235 0.08 -4.46 1.81
C ILE A 235 -0.20 -3.68 3.10
N ASP A 236 0.52 -2.56 3.28
CA ASP A 236 0.28 -1.63 4.37
C ASP A 236 -0.48 -0.40 3.84
N VAL A 237 -1.56 -0.01 4.49
CA VAL A 237 -2.32 1.20 4.17
C VAL A 237 -2.07 2.24 5.25
N VAL A 238 -1.30 3.26 4.93
CA VAL A 238 -0.99 4.39 5.81
C VAL A 238 -1.96 5.51 5.50
N ARG A 239 -2.84 5.87 6.44
CA ARG A 239 -3.89 6.87 6.23
C ARG A 239 -3.46 8.25 6.73
N GLY A 240 -3.85 9.28 5.98
CA GLY A 240 -3.47 10.68 6.22
C GLY A 240 -2.15 11.06 5.54
N PRO A 241 -1.77 12.34 5.60
CA PRO A 241 -0.60 12.87 4.88
C PRO A 241 0.69 12.13 5.23
N ALA A 242 1.36 11.59 4.21
CA ALA A 242 2.62 10.84 4.35
C ALA A 242 3.83 11.60 3.73
N SER A 243 3.67 12.89 3.46
CA SER A 243 4.67 13.67 2.71
C SER A 243 6.01 13.80 3.43
N VAL A 244 6.03 13.82 4.75
CA VAL A 244 7.29 13.89 5.52
C VAL A 244 8.20 12.69 5.24
N LEU A 245 7.64 11.53 4.92
CA LEU A 245 8.42 10.32 4.64
C LEU A 245 8.68 10.10 3.15
N TYR A 246 7.71 10.48 2.29
CA TYR A 246 7.67 10.05 0.89
C TYR A 246 7.56 11.21 -0.12
N GLY A 247 7.64 12.47 0.35
CA GLY A 247 7.46 13.65 -0.47
C GLY A 247 6.01 13.85 -0.89
N ARG A 248 5.76 14.27 -2.14
CA ARG A 248 4.39 14.46 -2.63
C ARG A 248 3.52 13.22 -2.37
N ALA A 249 2.30 13.43 -1.89
CA ALA A 249 1.38 12.33 -1.60
C ALA A 249 -0.08 12.79 -1.68
N SER A 250 -0.99 11.83 -1.91
CA SER A 250 -2.42 12.05 -1.72
C SER A 250 -2.70 12.49 -0.28
N PRO A 251 -3.63 13.41 -0.04
CA PRO A 251 -4.05 13.76 1.32
C PRO A 251 -4.50 12.55 2.12
N GLY A 252 -5.22 11.63 1.49
CA GLY A 252 -5.78 10.44 2.13
C GLY A 252 -4.74 9.44 2.63
N GLY A 253 -3.52 9.43 2.03
CA GLY A 253 -2.45 8.54 2.43
C GLY A 253 -1.75 7.81 1.30
N VAL A 254 -1.12 6.69 1.64
CA VAL A 254 -0.38 5.84 0.69
C VAL A 254 -0.70 4.36 0.90
N VAL A 255 -0.63 3.60 -0.19
CA VAL A 255 -0.69 2.13 -0.21
C VAL A 255 0.74 1.62 -0.41
N ALA A 256 1.31 0.96 0.59
CA ALA A 256 2.67 0.47 0.56
C ALA A 256 2.69 -1.05 0.36
N LEU A 257 3.19 -1.47 -0.79
CA LEU A 257 3.35 -2.86 -1.18
C LEU A 257 4.72 -3.35 -0.72
N THR A 258 4.77 -4.56 -0.18
CA THR A 258 6.03 -5.23 0.17
C THR A 258 6.16 -6.50 -0.66
N SER A 259 7.22 -6.61 -1.43
CA SER A 259 7.53 -7.78 -2.25
C SER A 259 7.97 -8.96 -1.38
N MET A 260 7.67 -10.18 -1.84
CA MET A 260 8.28 -11.39 -1.25
C MET A 260 9.79 -11.39 -1.54
N THR A 261 10.60 -11.66 -0.50
CA THR A 261 12.06 -11.67 -0.60
C THR A 261 12.65 -13.08 -0.57
N PRO A 262 13.89 -13.31 -1.06
CA PRO A 262 14.57 -14.58 -0.98
C PRO A 262 14.66 -15.13 0.44
N GLN A 263 14.53 -16.45 0.59
CA GLN A 263 14.65 -17.17 1.87
C GLN A 263 15.75 -18.22 1.76
N PHE A 264 16.43 -18.48 2.88
CA PHE A 264 17.49 -19.51 2.94
C PHE A 264 16.93 -20.92 3.22
N GLN A 265 15.65 -21.03 3.59
CA GLN A 265 14.97 -22.31 3.63
C GLN A 265 14.37 -22.59 2.26
N PRO A 266 14.66 -23.72 1.63
CA PRO A 266 14.07 -24.07 0.34
C PRO A 266 12.54 -24.17 0.47
N GLN A 267 11.85 -23.45 -0.37
CA GLN A 267 10.39 -23.55 -0.53
C GLN A 267 10.09 -23.51 -2.01
N ARG A 268 9.25 -24.43 -2.44
CA ARG A 268 8.82 -24.50 -3.84
C ARG A 268 7.32 -24.69 -3.86
N GLU A 269 6.66 -23.88 -4.63
CA GLU A 269 5.22 -23.87 -4.77
C GLU A 269 4.82 -23.76 -6.23
N LEU A 270 3.85 -24.55 -6.64
CA LEU A 270 3.16 -24.46 -7.92
C LEU A 270 1.67 -24.32 -7.66
N GLU A 271 1.03 -23.37 -8.33
CA GLU A 271 -0.42 -23.13 -8.22
C GLU A 271 -1.09 -23.24 -9.60
N LEU A 272 -2.24 -23.91 -9.63
CA LEU A 272 -3.18 -23.88 -10.74
C LEU A 272 -4.51 -23.35 -10.25
N THR A 273 -5.01 -22.27 -10.85
CA THR A 273 -6.32 -21.70 -10.54
C THR A 273 -7.23 -21.77 -11.76
N LEU A 274 -8.41 -22.35 -11.56
CA LEU A 274 -9.49 -22.37 -12.53
C LEU A 274 -10.68 -21.58 -11.97
N GLY A 275 -11.43 -20.93 -12.86
CA GLY A 275 -12.60 -20.14 -12.41
C GLY A 275 -13.64 -19.94 -13.49
N ASN A 276 -14.74 -19.33 -13.07
CA ASN A 276 -15.76 -18.90 -14.01
C ASN A 276 -15.23 -17.85 -14.98
N ARG A 277 -15.94 -17.56 -16.05
CA ARG A 277 -15.53 -16.69 -17.14
C ARG A 277 -14.19 -17.11 -17.79
N GLY A 278 -14.01 -18.43 -17.96
CA GLY A 278 -12.82 -18.98 -18.61
C GLY A 278 -11.51 -18.70 -17.87
N ARG A 279 -11.53 -18.35 -16.56
CA ARG A 279 -10.29 -18.06 -15.83
C ARG A 279 -9.40 -19.28 -15.73
N VAL A 280 -8.18 -19.13 -16.24
CA VAL A 280 -7.07 -20.06 -16.08
C VAL A 280 -5.87 -19.26 -15.61
N GLU A 281 -5.23 -19.71 -14.52
CA GLU A 281 -4.05 -19.06 -13.98
C GLU A 281 -3.06 -20.12 -13.50
N VAL A 282 -1.80 -19.96 -13.87
CA VAL A 282 -0.68 -20.77 -13.36
C VAL A 282 0.30 -19.85 -12.68
N GLY A 283 0.70 -20.20 -11.46
CA GLY A 283 1.69 -19.47 -10.69
C GLY A 283 2.74 -20.39 -10.11
N PHE A 284 3.97 -19.91 -9.96
CA PHE A 284 5.03 -20.61 -9.23
C PHE A 284 5.81 -19.66 -8.34
N ASN A 285 6.33 -20.20 -7.24
CA ASN A 285 7.14 -19.48 -6.27
C ASN A 285 8.25 -20.41 -5.76
N LEU A 286 9.48 -20.13 -6.16
CA LEU A 286 10.66 -20.92 -5.86
C LEU A 286 11.65 -20.06 -5.09
N THR A 287 12.08 -20.51 -3.91
CA THR A 287 13.11 -19.83 -3.12
C THR A 287 14.01 -20.82 -2.41
N GLY A 288 15.24 -20.41 -2.14
CA GLY A 288 16.21 -21.24 -1.42
C GLY A 288 17.61 -20.63 -1.43
N PRO A 289 18.57 -21.26 -0.73
CA PRO A 289 19.97 -20.87 -0.81
C PRO A 289 20.54 -21.19 -2.20
N VAL A 290 21.47 -20.36 -2.67
CA VAL A 290 22.26 -20.60 -3.87
C VAL A 290 23.49 -21.44 -3.52
N ASP A 291 24.02 -21.25 -2.30
CA ASP A 291 25.22 -21.89 -1.79
C ASP A 291 25.00 -22.52 -0.41
N ALA A 292 25.84 -23.50 -0.06
CA ALA A 292 25.73 -24.18 1.23
C ALA A 292 26.18 -23.32 2.42
N GLN A 293 26.95 -22.25 2.16
CA GLN A 293 27.49 -21.34 3.16
C GLN A 293 26.46 -20.29 3.60
N GLY A 294 25.36 -20.12 2.84
CA GLY A 294 24.31 -19.14 3.12
C GLY A 294 24.76 -17.71 2.80
N VAL A 295 25.65 -17.55 1.82
CA VAL A 295 26.05 -16.23 1.29
C VAL A 295 24.98 -15.65 0.38
N ALA A 296 24.33 -16.50 -0.41
CA ALA A 296 23.32 -16.07 -1.37
C ALA A 296 22.02 -16.89 -1.25
N ALA A 297 20.90 -16.21 -1.44
CA ALA A 297 19.59 -16.84 -1.58
C ALA A 297 18.83 -16.22 -2.77
N TYR A 298 18.08 -17.04 -3.47
CA TYR A 298 17.25 -16.61 -4.61
C TYR A 298 15.77 -16.74 -4.31
N ARG A 299 14.97 -15.94 -5.02
CA ARG A 299 13.53 -16.17 -5.22
C ARG A 299 13.19 -15.93 -6.67
N LEU A 300 12.46 -16.84 -7.26
CA LEU A 300 11.91 -16.73 -8.61
C LEU A 300 10.41 -17.01 -8.55
N MET A 301 9.62 -16.01 -8.90
CA MET A 301 8.17 -16.13 -8.97
C MET A 301 7.69 -15.84 -10.37
N GLY A 302 6.63 -16.52 -10.80
CA GLY A 302 6.01 -16.27 -12.09
C GLY A 302 4.52 -16.52 -12.06
N LEU A 303 3.79 -15.81 -12.92
CA LEU A 303 2.33 -15.86 -13.06
C LEU A 303 1.96 -15.72 -14.54
N ALA A 304 1.05 -16.58 -14.98
CA ALA A 304 0.34 -16.41 -16.25
C ALA A 304 -1.15 -16.57 -16.00
N ARG A 305 -1.97 -15.59 -16.40
CA ARG A 305 -3.42 -15.55 -16.18
C ARG A 305 -4.14 -15.11 -17.44
N GLY A 306 -5.27 -15.77 -17.75
CA GLY A 306 -6.23 -15.36 -18.77
C GLY A 306 -7.66 -15.56 -18.25
N LEU A 307 -8.55 -14.64 -18.60
CA LEU A 307 -9.99 -14.74 -18.31
C LEU A 307 -10.80 -13.82 -19.24
N ASP A 308 -12.08 -14.12 -19.40
CA ASP A 308 -13.04 -13.21 -19.98
C ASP A 308 -13.50 -12.20 -18.93
N SER A 309 -13.60 -10.92 -19.29
CA SER A 309 -14.20 -9.88 -18.44
C SER A 309 -15.70 -10.14 -18.24
N GLN A 310 -16.34 -9.42 -17.33
CA GLN A 310 -17.81 -9.40 -17.29
C GLN A 310 -18.44 -8.64 -18.45
N PHE A 311 -17.70 -7.73 -19.10
CA PHE A 311 -18.14 -7.02 -20.29
C PHE A 311 -17.93 -7.90 -21.52
N GLN A 312 -18.95 -7.91 -22.41
CA GLN A 312 -18.87 -8.69 -23.66
C GLN A 312 -17.66 -8.25 -24.48
N HIS A 313 -17.06 -9.17 -25.22
CA HIS A 313 -15.91 -8.96 -26.11
C HIS A 313 -14.60 -8.48 -25.45
N VAL A 314 -14.55 -8.40 -24.11
CA VAL A 314 -13.36 -7.95 -23.38
C VAL A 314 -12.69 -9.12 -22.67
N LYS A 315 -11.39 -9.24 -22.85
CA LYS A 315 -10.53 -10.22 -22.16
C LYS A 315 -9.52 -9.53 -21.28
N GLU A 316 -8.99 -10.29 -20.34
CA GLU A 316 -7.90 -9.87 -19.45
C GLU A 316 -6.81 -10.93 -19.48
N GLN A 317 -5.59 -10.53 -19.78
CA GLN A 317 -4.44 -11.42 -19.81
C GLN A 317 -3.26 -10.76 -19.11
N ARG A 318 -2.52 -11.55 -18.35
CA ARG A 318 -1.31 -11.11 -17.65
C ARG A 318 -0.27 -12.22 -17.63
N GLN A 319 0.96 -11.83 -17.92
CA GLN A 319 2.17 -12.64 -17.74
C GLN A 319 3.15 -11.82 -16.93
N ALA A 320 3.67 -12.39 -15.83
CA ALA A 320 4.61 -11.67 -14.98
C ALA A 320 5.65 -12.62 -14.38
N ILE A 321 6.87 -12.10 -14.19
CA ILE A 321 7.98 -12.80 -13.54
C ILE A 321 8.75 -11.84 -12.64
N ALA A 322 9.12 -12.32 -11.46
CA ALA A 322 9.83 -11.54 -10.45
C ALA A 322 11.05 -12.33 -9.92
N PRO A 323 12.23 -12.24 -10.55
CA PRO A 323 13.46 -12.76 -9.99
C PRO A 323 14.01 -11.81 -8.93
N SER A 324 14.56 -12.37 -7.86
CA SER A 324 15.31 -11.62 -6.85
C SER A 324 16.46 -12.45 -6.27
N LEU A 325 17.53 -11.76 -5.85
CA LEU A 325 18.73 -12.36 -5.30
C LEU A 325 19.19 -11.56 -4.09
N ALA A 326 19.30 -12.21 -2.96
CA ALA A 326 19.83 -11.64 -1.74
C ALA A 326 21.28 -12.13 -1.53
N LEU A 327 22.19 -11.20 -1.28
CA LEU A 327 23.62 -11.43 -1.12
C LEU A 327 24.07 -10.89 0.24
N ASN A 328 24.66 -11.73 1.07
CA ASN A 328 25.42 -11.33 2.25
C ASN A 328 26.85 -11.00 1.80
N LEU A 329 27.10 -9.72 1.43
CA LEU A 329 28.42 -9.27 0.99
C LEU A 329 29.44 -9.32 2.12
N SER A 330 28.98 -9.14 3.35
CA SER A 330 29.74 -9.35 4.58
C SER A 330 28.78 -9.68 5.74
N LYS A 331 29.30 -9.89 6.96
CA LYS A 331 28.44 -10.04 8.15
C LYS A 331 27.58 -8.81 8.44
N ASP A 332 28.01 -7.63 7.97
CA ASP A 332 27.36 -6.35 8.25
C ASP A 332 26.70 -5.72 7.00
N THR A 333 26.82 -6.37 5.81
CA THR A 333 26.36 -5.79 4.54
C THR A 333 25.51 -6.77 3.76
N VAL A 334 24.29 -6.35 3.42
CA VAL A 334 23.33 -7.11 2.60
C VAL A 334 22.97 -6.33 1.36
N LEU A 335 22.97 -7.01 0.23
CA LEU A 335 22.45 -6.50 -1.04
C LEU A 335 21.31 -7.39 -1.52
N LEU A 336 20.15 -6.80 -1.72
CA LEU A 336 18.98 -7.45 -2.35
C LEU A 336 18.80 -6.85 -3.74
N LEU A 337 18.97 -7.67 -4.77
CA LEU A 337 18.66 -7.35 -6.17
C LEU A 337 17.25 -7.81 -6.47
N GLN A 338 16.46 -6.96 -7.15
CA GLN A 338 15.07 -7.24 -7.46
C GLN A 338 14.74 -6.81 -8.90
N ALA A 339 13.99 -7.67 -9.60
CA ALA A 339 13.39 -7.30 -10.87
C ALA A 339 11.92 -7.73 -10.91
N TYR A 340 11.12 -7.03 -11.71
CA TYR A 340 9.73 -7.36 -11.99
C TYR A 340 9.43 -7.03 -13.44
N PHE A 341 8.97 -8.02 -14.18
CA PHE A 341 8.58 -7.89 -15.58
C PHE A 341 7.12 -8.32 -15.70
N GLN A 342 6.29 -7.48 -16.31
CA GLN A 342 4.88 -7.78 -16.55
C GLN A 342 4.51 -7.39 -17.97
N HIS A 343 3.75 -8.25 -18.61
CA HIS A 343 3.11 -8.01 -19.89
C HIS A 343 1.63 -8.33 -19.78
N ASP A 344 0.79 -7.35 -20.05
CA ASP A 344 -0.66 -7.46 -20.17
C ASP A 344 -1.00 -7.32 -21.67
N PRO A 345 -1.13 -8.42 -22.43
CA PRO A 345 -1.47 -8.36 -23.88
C PRO A 345 -2.86 -7.79 -24.09
N GLU A 346 -3.79 -8.09 -23.17
CA GLU A 346 -5.17 -7.61 -23.13
C GLU A 346 -5.49 -7.16 -21.72
N GLY A 347 -5.81 -5.90 -21.54
CA GLY A 347 -6.20 -5.32 -20.25
C GLY A 347 -7.71 -5.15 -20.15
N SER A 348 -8.17 -4.96 -18.92
CA SER A 348 -9.58 -4.72 -18.62
C SER A 348 -10.13 -3.47 -19.30
N TYR A 349 -11.42 -3.44 -19.52
CA TYR A 349 -12.15 -2.31 -20.09
C TYR A 349 -12.44 -1.25 -19.02
N HIS A 350 -12.43 0.03 -19.44
CA HIS A 350 -12.68 1.15 -18.53
C HIS A 350 -13.69 2.10 -19.18
N SER A 351 -14.96 1.81 -18.96
CA SER A 351 -16.08 2.70 -19.31
C SER A 351 -17.24 2.53 -18.34
N GLY A 352 -18.25 3.37 -18.47
CA GLY A 352 -19.45 3.38 -17.65
C GLY A 352 -20.71 3.58 -18.51
N VAL A 353 -21.86 3.49 -17.89
CA VAL A 353 -23.18 3.67 -18.54
C VAL A 353 -23.92 4.84 -17.88
N PRO A 354 -24.86 5.49 -18.59
CA PRO A 354 -25.64 6.59 -18.02
C PRO A 354 -26.44 6.19 -16.78
N VAL A 355 -26.68 7.15 -15.89
CA VAL A 355 -27.40 6.97 -14.63
C VAL A 355 -28.82 6.43 -14.80
N ASP A 356 -29.57 6.94 -15.76
CA ASP A 356 -30.95 6.57 -16.04
C ASP A 356 -31.12 5.23 -16.75
N ALA A 357 -30.05 4.55 -17.08
CA ALA A 357 -30.09 3.17 -17.57
C ALA A 357 -29.37 2.17 -16.64
N SER A 358 -28.77 2.66 -15.55
CA SER A 358 -28.08 1.83 -14.55
C SER A 358 -28.75 1.88 -13.18
N LEU A 359 -28.97 3.06 -12.61
CA LEU A 359 -29.63 3.25 -11.31
C LEU A 359 -31.15 3.27 -11.42
N THR A 360 -31.67 3.81 -12.51
CA THR A 360 -33.09 3.84 -12.84
C THR A 360 -33.36 2.98 -14.08
N THR A 361 -34.58 2.94 -14.55
CA THR A 361 -34.91 2.29 -15.83
C THR A 361 -34.73 3.30 -16.99
N ALA A 362 -34.18 2.83 -18.11
CA ALA A 362 -34.12 3.59 -19.36
C ALA A 362 -35.52 3.88 -19.93
N HIS A 363 -35.57 4.64 -21.01
CA HIS A 363 -36.80 5.15 -21.61
C HIS A 363 -37.91 4.09 -21.80
N ASN A 364 -37.60 2.89 -22.19
CA ASN A 364 -38.57 1.82 -22.43
C ASN A 364 -38.77 0.91 -21.20
N GLY A 365 -38.52 1.38 -19.97
CA GLY A 365 -38.66 0.60 -18.76
C GLY A 365 -37.59 -0.49 -18.63
N ARG A 366 -36.52 -0.46 -19.47
CA ARG A 366 -35.41 -1.44 -19.47
C ARG A 366 -34.16 -0.84 -18.88
N ARG A 367 -33.29 -1.70 -18.34
CA ARG A 367 -31.96 -1.34 -17.85
C ARG A 367 -30.90 -1.83 -18.82
N ILE A 368 -29.79 -1.10 -18.93
CA ILE A 368 -28.61 -1.59 -19.62
C ILE A 368 -28.05 -2.79 -18.85
N SER A 369 -27.67 -3.84 -19.58
CA SER A 369 -27.03 -5.01 -18.98
C SER A 369 -25.69 -4.64 -18.34
N ARG A 370 -25.36 -5.24 -17.21
CA ARG A 370 -24.01 -5.15 -16.63
C ARG A 370 -22.90 -5.79 -17.51
N HIS A 371 -23.32 -6.53 -18.54
CA HIS A 371 -22.44 -7.16 -19.53
C HIS A 371 -22.30 -6.33 -20.81
N PHE A 372 -23.02 -5.21 -20.89
CA PHE A 372 -22.99 -4.34 -22.06
C PHE A 372 -21.59 -3.78 -22.26
N PHE A 373 -21.14 -3.81 -23.51
CA PHE A 373 -19.90 -3.23 -23.96
C PHE A 373 -20.22 -2.06 -24.91
N ASP A 374 -19.90 -0.84 -24.52
CA ASP A 374 -20.13 0.36 -25.32
C ASP A 374 -19.03 0.66 -26.32
N GLY A 375 -17.94 -0.15 -26.30
CA GLY A 375 -16.83 -0.09 -27.24
C GLY A 375 -17.10 -0.76 -28.58
N ASP A 376 -16.02 -1.14 -29.27
CA ASP A 376 -16.07 -1.92 -30.49
C ASP A 376 -14.90 -2.92 -30.55
N PRO A 377 -15.17 -4.25 -30.69
CA PRO A 377 -14.13 -5.27 -30.68
C PRO A 377 -13.09 -5.11 -31.79
N SER A 378 -13.44 -4.43 -32.88
CA SER A 378 -12.51 -4.20 -34.01
C SER A 378 -11.44 -3.14 -33.70
N VAL A 379 -11.63 -2.37 -32.64
CA VAL A 379 -10.75 -1.27 -32.24
C VAL A 379 -10.17 -1.49 -30.84
N GLU A 380 -10.94 -2.11 -29.90
CA GLU A 380 -10.56 -2.20 -28.50
C GLU A 380 -9.21 -2.88 -28.32
N GLN A 381 -8.27 -2.14 -27.74
CA GLN A 381 -6.96 -2.63 -27.36
C GLN A 381 -6.47 -1.89 -26.11
N TYR A 382 -6.09 -2.63 -25.12
CA TYR A 382 -5.27 -2.12 -24.04
C TYR A 382 -4.13 -3.10 -23.79
N ARG A 383 -2.92 -2.69 -24.15
CA ARG A 383 -1.69 -3.46 -23.94
C ARG A 383 -0.76 -2.67 -23.02
N ARG A 384 -0.15 -3.36 -22.07
CA ARG A 384 0.86 -2.77 -21.21
C ARG A 384 2.04 -3.71 -21.02
N THR A 385 3.24 -3.15 -21.12
CA THR A 385 4.48 -3.84 -20.75
C THR A 385 5.22 -2.99 -19.75
N GLN A 386 5.55 -3.54 -18.57
CA GLN A 386 6.27 -2.82 -17.54
C GLN A 386 7.46 -3.62 -17.01
N ARG A 387 8.52 -2.91 -16.65
CA ARG A 387 9.78 -3.47 -16.16
C ARG A 387 10.27 -2.63 -14.99
N PHE A 388 10.56 -3.27 -13.87
CA PHE A 388 11.16 -2.67 -12.69
C PHE A 388 12.48 -3.37 -12.42
N LEU A 389 13.53 -2.60 -12.21
CA LEU A 389 14.87 -3.09 -11.84
C LEU A 389 15.33 -2.27 -10.65
N GLY A 390 15.83 -2.92 -9.62
CA GLY A 390 16.27 -2.19 -8.44
C GLY A 390 17.10 -3.02 -7.48
N TYR A 391 17.58 -2.34 -6.45
CA TYR A 391 18.26 -2.98 -5.33
C TYR A 391 17.93 -2.30 -4.01
N GLN A 392 18.16 -3.03 -2.94
CA GLN A 392 18.22 -2.53 -1.58
C GLN A 392 19.57 -2.93 -0.99
N LEU A 393 20.35 -1.95 -0.57
CA LEU A 393 21.60 -2.13 0.16
C LEU A 393 21.36 -1.76 1.62
N GLU A 394 21.77 -2.61 2.55
CA GLU A 394 21.80 -2.32 3.98
C GLU A 394 23.20 -2.63 4.52
N HIS A 395 23.77 -1.66 5.22
CA HIS A 395 25.07 -1.78 5.87
C HIS A 395 25.00 -1.32 7.32
N HIS A 396 25.43 -2.17 8.24
CA HIS A 396 25.55 -1.87 9.65
C HIS A 396 26.98 -1.42 9.97
N PHE A 397 27.16 -0.14 10.28
CA PHE A 397 28.45 0.36 10.77
C PHE A 397 28.79 -0.21 12.15
N ASN A 398 27.76 -0.35 12.97
CA ASN A 398 27.80 -0.94 14.31
C ASN A 398 26.35 -1.28 14.74
N PRO A 399 26.10 -1.84 15.95
CA PRO A 399 24.74 -2.16 16.41
C PRO A 399 23.76 -0.99 16.48
N GLN A 400 24.27 0.25 16.58
CA GLN A 400 23.45 1.47 16.72
C GLN A 400 23.19 2.17 15.38
N TRP A 401 24.10 2.07 14.42
CA TRP A 401 24.04 2.82 13.18
C TRP A 401 24.00 1.92 11.96
N LYS A 402 23.01 2.14 11.10
CA LYS A 402 22.92 1.47 9.79
C LYS A 402 22.59 2.46 8.68
N PHE A 403 23.11 2.18 7.52
CA PHE A 403 22.82 2.86 6.27
C PHE A 403 21.97 1.96 5.39
N ARG A 404 20.97 2.53 4.73
CA ARG A 404 20.17 1.86 3.70
C ARG A 404 20.10 2.72 2.45
N GLN A 405 20.22 2.07 1.30
CA GLN A 405 19.99 2.70 0.02
C GLN A 405 19.05 1.83 -0.80
N HIS A 406 17.95 2.41 -1.24
CA HIS A 406 17.03 1.78 -2.16
C HIS A 406 17.07 2.52 -3.49
N LEU A 407 17.18 1.78 -4.59
CA LEU A 407 17.11 2.30 -5.95
C LEU A 407 16.14 1.48 -6.77
N ARG A 408 15.33 2.15 -7.58
CA ARG A 408 14.50 1.50 -8.62
C ARG A 408 14.46 2.33 -9.89
N HIS A 409 14.67 1.65 -10.99
CA HIS A 409 14.35 2.11 -12.33
C HIS A 409 13.08 1.44 -12.80
N VAL A 410 12.17 2.20 -13.39
CA VAL A 410 10.89 1.71 -13.93
C VAL A 410 10.71 2.15 -15.36
N THR A 411 10.16 1.26 -16.19
CA THR A 411 9.64 1.59 -17.51
C THR A 411 8.26 0.96 -17.66
N ALA A 412 7.36 1.66 -18.37
CA ALA A 412 6.06 1.12 -18.72
C ALA A 412 5.65 1.68 -20.09
N ASP A 413 5.34 0.79 -21.02
CA ASP A 413 4.84 1.10 -22.34
C ASP A 413 3.38 0.68 -22.42
N THR A 414 2.50 1.59 -22.88
CA THR A 414 1.05 1.37 -22.97
C THR A 414 0.54 1.74 -24.33
N THR A 415 -0.22 0.83 -24.95
CA THR A 415 -1.03 1.11 -26.13
C THR A 415 -2.51 1.05 -25.72
N LEU A 416 -3.23 2.12 -25.96
CA LEU A 416 -4.68 2.21 -25.80
C LEU A 416 -5.32 2.49 -27.17
N ARG A 417 -6.36 1.76 -27.47
CA ARG A 417 -7.33 2.06 -28.53
C ARG A 417 -8.68 1.70 -27.94
N GLN A 418 -9.55 2.70 -27.76
CA GLN A 418 -10.83 2.51 -27.10
C GLN A 418 -11.89 3.35 -27.76
N VAL A 419 -13.06 2.74 -28.00
CA VAL A 419 -14.31 3.47 -28.25
C VAL A 419 -15.12 3.36 -26.96
N TYR A 420 -15.76 4.46 -26.54
CA TYR A 420 -16.53 4.51 -25.29
C TYR A 420 -17.76 5.41 -25.43
N GLY A 421 -18.83 5.04 -24.72
CA GLY A 421 -20.08 5.81 -24.66
C GLY A 421 -19.95 7.05 -23.78
N TYR A 422 -20.63 8.15 -24.17
CA TYR A 422 -20.70 9.37 -23.39
C TYR A 422 -22.04 10.07 -23.57
N GLY A 423 -23.02 9.69 -22.74
CA GLY A 423 -24.35 10.28 -22.79
C GLY A 423 -25.23 9.74 -23.92
N TRP A 424 -26.47 10.18 -23.94
CA TRP A 424 -27.49 9.76 -24.89
C TRP A 424 -27.49 10.59 -26.18
N ALA A 425 -27.53 9.91 -27.31
CA ALA A 425 -27.77 10.49 -28.64
C ALA A 425 -29.23 10.35 -29.05
N GLY A 426 -30.00 9.50 -28.39
CA GLY A 426 -31.40 9.21 -28.62
C GLY A 426 -31.98 8.31 -27.54
N PRO A 427 -33.22 7.84 -27.63
CA PRO A 427 -33.84 7.08 -26.54
C PRO A 427 -33.08 5.84 -26.07
N ASP A 428 -32.55 5.07 -27.00
CA ASP A 428 -31.84 3.82 -26.72
C ASP A 428 -30.40 3.82 -27.30
N THR A 429 -29.87 4.98 -27.67
CA THR A 429 -28.61 5.10 -28.43
C THR A 429 -27.64 6.00 -27.68
N LEU A 430 -26.42 5.51 -27.41
CA LEU A 430 -25.34 6.29 -26.82
C LEU A 430 -24.46 6.93 -27.90
N THR A 431 -24.10 8.20 -27.68
CA THR A 431 -22.97 8.84 -28.36
C THR A 431 -21.71 8.10 -28.06
N ARG A 432 -20.82 7.91 -29.02
CA ARG A 432 -19.50 7.27 -28.78
C ARG A 432 -18.35 8.15 -29.27
N TYR A 433 -17.25 8.06 -28.54
CA TYR A 433 -15.99 8.71 -28.86
C TYR A 433 -14.86 7.69 -28.93
N TYR A 434 -13.85 8.01 -29.73
CA TYR A 434 -12.60 7.27 -29.79
C TYR A 434 -11.54 7.95 -28.92
N SER A 435 -10.77 7.16 -28.18
CA SER A 435 -9.56 7.58 -27.45
C SER A 435 -8.44 6.59 -27.69
N GLY A 436 -7.29 7.09 -28.09
CA GLY A 436 -6.09 6.29 -28.30
C GLY A 436 -4.87 6.90 -27.63
N ALA A 437 -3.92 6.04 -27.24
CA ALA A 437 -2.63 6.44 -26.73
C ALA A 437 -1.56 5.41 -27.06
N ASP A 438 -0.38 5.90 -27.42
CA ASP A 438 0.88 5.16 -27.38
C ASP A 438 1.80 5.93 -26.44
N GLU A 439 1.99 5.42 -25.22
CA GLU A 439 2.73 6.08 -24.16
C GLU A 439 3.90 5.24 -23.68
N SER A 440 5.00 5.93 -23.37
CA SER A 440 6.14 5.37 -22.64
C SER A 440 6.38 6.18 -21.37
N THR A 441 6.41 5.51 -20.22
CA THR A 441 6.79 6.09 -18.94
C THR A 441 8.15 5.53 -18.53
N ARG A 442 9.04 6.41 -18.09
CA ARG A 442 10.35 6.07 -17.54
C ARG A 442 10.56 6.83 -16.23
N GLY A 443 11.10 6.14 -15.24
CA GLY A 443 11.34 6.77 -13.96
C GLY A 443 12.48 6.16 -13.17
N HIS A 444 13.03 6.98 -12.27
CA HIS A 444 14.06 6.58 -11.31
C HIS A 444 13.67 7.07 -9.94
N THR A 445 13.83 6.22 -8.95
CA THR A 445 13.70 6.58 -7.54
C THR A 445 14.91 6.09 -6.77
N VAL A 446 15.45 6.95 -5.91
CA VAL A 446 16.53 6.62 -4.99
C VAL A 446 16.16 7.16 -3.62
N ASP A 447 16.39 6.38 -2.57
CA ASP A 447 16.24 6.80 -1.18
C ASP A 447 17.44 6.33 -0.37
N ASN A 448 18.18 7.29 0.19
CA ASN A 448 19.32 7.04 1.07
C ASN A 448 18.91 7.36 2.49
N GLN A 449 19.12 6.45 3.41
CA GLN A 449 18.69 6.54 4.79
C GLN A 449 19.84 6.19 5.73
N LEU A 450 20.05 7.04 6.72
CA LEU A 450 20.89 6.76 7.87
C LEU A 450 19.97 6.61 9.09
N GLU A 451 19.93 5.43 9.68
CA GLU A 451 19.18 5.15 10.91
C GLU A 451 20.14 5.01 12.06
N GLY A 452 19.89 5.72 13.16
CA GLY A 452 20.70 5.69 14.35
C GLY A 452 19.88 5.49 15.62
N GLN A 453 20.42 4.75 16.57
CA GLN A 453 19.89 4.59 17.92
C GLN A 453 20.80 5.34 18.89
N LEU A 454 20.22 6.26 19.68
CA LEU A 454 20.91 7.13 20.60
C LEU A 454 20.19 7.15 21.93
N GLU A 455 20.90 7.46 23.00
CA GLU A 455 20.30 7.67 24.33
C GLU A 455 20.76 9.02 24.89
N THR A 456 19.81 9.85 25.31
CA THR A 456 20.05 11.12 26.01
C THR A 456 19.36 11.08 27.37
N GLY A 457 20.12 10.80 28.41
CA GLY A 457 19.59 10.58 29.75
C GLY A 457 18.63 9.39 29.78
N ARG A 458 17.33 9.66 29.97
CA ARG A 458 16.28 8.62 30.04
C ARG A 458 15.54 8.42 28.71
N VAL A 459 15.85 9.22 27.71
CA VAL A 459 15.19 9.17 26.41
C VAL A 459 15.99 8.30 25.44
N LYS A 460 15.34 7.29 24.86
CA LYS A 460 15.89 6.50 23.76
C LYS A 460 15.37 7.07 22.44
N HIS A 461 16.26 7.34 21.52
CA HIS A 461 15.98 7.90 20.22
C HIS A 461 16.20 6.87 19.12
N THR A 462 15.29 6.81 18.15
CA THR A 462 15.53 6.18 16.85
C THR A 462 15.42 7.26 15.80
N VAL A 463 16.57 7.72 15.32
CA VAL A 463 16.68 8.82 14.36
C VAL A 463 16.82 8.27 12.96
N VAL A 464 16.08 8.82 12.00
CA VAL A 464 16.23 8.55 10.57
C VAL A 464 16.47 9.86 9.84
N ALA A 465 17.64 10.00 9.22
CA ALA A 465 17.96 11.07 8.29
C ALA A 465 18.02 10.51 6.87
N GLY A 466 17.49 11.22 5.89
CA GLY A 466 17.52 10.71 4.53
C GLY A 466 17.50 11.78 3.44
N LEU A 467 17.91 11.33 2.26
CA LEU A 467 17.89 12.07 1.00
C LEU A 467 17.28 11.19 -0.07
N ASP A 468 16.18 11.62 -0.66
CA ASP A 468 15.57 10.92 -1.79
C ASP A 468 15.51 11.78 -3.07
N TYR A 469 15.46 11.06 -4.19
CA TYR A 469 15.32 11.64 -5.51
C TYR A 469 14.32 10.82 -6.32
N GLN A 470 13.43 11.51 -7.01
CA GLN A 470 12.42 10.91 -7.88
C GLN A 470 12.40 11.68 -9.20
N LYS A 471 12.41 10.95 -10.30
CA LYS A 471 12.27 11.52 -11.65
C LYS A 471 11.36 10.64 -12.47
N ARG A 472 10.40 11.26 -13.18
CA ARG A 472 9.50 10.60 -14.11
C ARG A 472 9.37 11.41 -15.39
N ARG A 473 9.35 10.72 -16.52
CA ARG A 473 8.95 11.26 -17.81
C ARG A 473 7.91 10.34 -18.42
N VAL A 474 6.85 10.94 -18.95
CA VAL A 474 5.85 10.28 -19.81
C VAL A 474 5.90 10.96 -21.14
N ASP A 475 6.18 10.22 -22.18
CA ASP A 475 6.17 10.71 -23.57
C ASP A 475 5.38 9.76 -24.46
N GLY A 476 4.85 10.28 -25.56
CA GLY A 476 4.06 9.50 -26.50
C GLY A 476 3.11 10.34 -27.32
N ARG A 477 2.07 9.69 -27.85
CA ARG A 477 1.05 10.34 -28.67
C ARG A 477 -0.34 9.94 -28.20
N TRP A 478 -1.19 10.94 -28.01
CA TRP A 478 -2.63 10.75 -27.79
C TRP A 478 -3.38 10.96 -29.11
N SER A 479 -4.46 10.23 -29.26
CA SER A 479 -5.40 10.40 -30.37
C SER A 479 -6.84 10.39 -29.84
N TRP A 480 -7.73 11.05 -30.58
CA TRP A 480 -9.15 11.14 -30.26
C TRP A 480 -9.95 11.24 -31.57
N GLY A 481 -11.27 11.07 -31.45
CA GLY A 481 -12.19 11.20 -32.57
C GLY A 481 -13.62 10.89 -32.16
N ASN A 482 -14.54 10.97 -33.11
CA ASN A 482 -15.89 10.51 -32.96
C ASN A 482 -16.01 9.05 -33.39
N ALA A 483 -17.06 8.38 -32.90
CA ALA A 483 -17.44 7.05 -33.36
C ALA A 483 -18.96 6.97 -33.56
N THR A 484 -19.40 6.06 -34.42
CA THR A 484 -20.82 5.85 -34.66
C THR A 484 -21.55 5.53 -33.35
N PRO A 485 -22.68 6.18 -33.04
CA PRO A 485 -23.53 5.89 -31.89
C PRO A 485 -23.93 4.40 -31.82
N ILE A 486 -24.17 3.86 -30.63
CA ILE A 486 -24.55 2.45 -30.43
C ILE A 486 -25.88 2.32 -29.71
N ASN A 487 -26.76 1.42 -30.20
CA ASN A 487 -27.98 1.06 -29.47
C ASN A 487 -27.62 0.14 -28.30
N VAL A 488 -28.07 0.47 -27.08
CA VAL A 488 -27.69 -0.24 -25.86
C VAL A 488 -28.41 -1.59 -25.66
N PHE A 489 -29.52 -1.80 -26.37
CA PHE A 489 -30.32 -3.03 -26.27
C PHE A 489 -30.15 -3.97 -27.47
N THR A 490 -29.74 -3.43 -28.61
CA THR A 490 -29.46 -4.17 -29.84
C THR A 490 -28.12 -3.68 -30.42
N PRO A 491 -27.01 -3.87 -29.68
CA PRO A 491 -25.72 -3.34 -30.11
C PRO A 491 -25.23 -4.03 -31.40
N SER A 492 -24.68 -3.23 -32.30
CA SER A 492 -24.01 -3.70 -33.51
C SER A 492 -22.54 -3.30 -33.44
N TYR A 493 -21.67 -4.25 -33.66
CA TYR A 493 -20.22 -4.13 -33.55
C TYR A 493 -19.52 -4.39 -34.91
N GLY A 494 -18.22 -4.06 -34.97
CA GLY A 494 -17.35 -4.35 -36.11
C GLY A 494 -17.19 -3.20 -37.11
N ASN A 495 -17.94 -2.11 -36.94
CA ASN A 495 -17.75 -0.90 -37.74
C ASN A 495 -18.00 0.34 -36.87
N PRO A 496 -17.01 0.84 -36.13
CA PRO A 496 -17.16 1.99 -35.25
C PRO A 496 -17.28 3.33 -35.99
N GLY A 497 -17.10 3.40 -37.31
CA GLY A 497 -17.24 4.59 -38.13
C GLY A 497 -16.45 5.78 -37.58
N LEU A 498 -15.16 5.58 -37.33
CA LEU A 498 -14.31 6.61 -36.75
C LEU A 498 -14.20 7.83 -37.67
N SER A 499 -14.40 9.02 -37.12
CA SER A 499 -14.30 10.29 -37.82
C SER A 499 -13.66 11.38 -36.96
N ASP A 500 -13.34 12.52 -37.58
CA ASP A 500 -12.74 13.70 -36.93
C ASP A 500 -11.52 13.35 -36.09
N LEU A 501 -10.67 12.45 -36.63
CA LEU A 501 -9.51 11.96 -35.96
C LEU A 501 -8.46 13.05 -35.77
N GLY A 502 -8.10 13.30 -34.51
CA GLY A 502 -7.05 14.20 -34.09
C GLY A 502 -6.01 13.50 -33.22
N GLY A 503 -4.95 14.22 -32.90
CA GLY A 503 -3.95 13.72 -31.99
C GLY A 503 -2.95 14.78 -31.58
N ALA A 504 -2.24 14.55 -30.47
CA ALA A 504 -1.16 15.38 -29.98
C ALA A 504 -0.05 14.52 -29.37
N ASP A 505 1.18 14.94 -29.60
CA ASP A 505 2.31 14.37 -28.87
C ASP A 505 2.31 14.91 -27.44
N ILE A 506 2.76 14.09 -26.50
CA ILE A 506 2.87 14.44 -25.09
C ILE A 506 4.30 14.30 -24.60
N ASP A 507 4.73 15.21 -23.72
CA ASP A 507 5.96 15.12 -22.92
C ASP A 507 5.68 15.72 -21.55
N ARG A 508 5.52 14.86 -20.56
CA ARG A 508 5.20 15.24 -19.18
C ARG A 508 6.34 14.81 -18.28
N ARG A 509 6.83 15.73 -17.48
CA ARG A 509 7.97 15.49 -16.58
C ARG A 509 7.63 15.85 -15.15
N LEU A 510 8.17 15.08 -14.24
CA LEU A 510 8.13 15.37 -12.81
C LEU A 510 9.49 15.01 -12.21
N GLU A 511 10.01 15.90 -11.38
CA GLU A 511 11.25 15.71 -10.65
C GLU A 511 11.09 16.23 -9.23
N GLN A 512 11.64 15.50 -8.27
CA GLN A 512 11.59 15.86 -6.85
C GLN A 512 12.86 15.39 -6.16
N THR A 513 13.42 16.27 -5.31
CA THR A 513 14.50 15.96 -4.38
C THR A 513 14.06 16.34 -2.98
N GLY A 514 14.19 15.45 -2.02
CA GLY A 514 13.77 15.68 -0.64
C GLY A 514 14.85 15.32 0.37
N VAL A 515 15.02 16.17 1.38
CA VAL A 515 15.83 15.88 2.57
C VAL A 515 14.90 15.82 3.76
N TYR A 516 15.02 14.77 4.56
CA TYR A 516 14.14 14.55 5.71
C TYR A 516 14.90 14.07 6.95
N LEU A 517 14.33 14.42 8.10
CA LEU A 517 14.78 13.97 9.41
C LEU A 517 13.57 13.60 10.25
N GLN A 518 13.66 12.48 10.94
CA GLN A 518 12.68 12.03 11.90
C GLN A 518 13.36 11.49 13.14
N ASP A 519 12.78 11.78 14.31
CA ASP A 519 13.15 11.19 15.58
C ASP A 519 11.93 10.52 16.23
N GLN A 520 12.10 9.27 16.61
CA GLN A 520 11.16 8.50 17.42
C GLN A 520 11.77 8.33 18.80
N MET A 521 11.16 8.97 19.78
CA MET A 521 11.64 9.04 21.16
C MET A 521 10.81 8.14 22.08
N ALA A 522 11.49 7.33 22.90
CA ALA A 522 10.87 6.54 23.95
C ALA A 522 11.31 7.05 25.32
N LEU A 523 10.35 7.49 26.16
CA LEU A 523 10.55 7.94 27.53
C LEU A 523 9.54 7.25 28.45
N GLY A 524 9.96 6.20 29.12
CA GLY A 524 9.04 5.36 29.91
C GLY A 524 7.91 4.83 29.01
N ALA A 525 6.67 5.10 29.38
CA ALA A 525 5.47 4.73 28.62
C ALA A 525 5.19 5.64 27.40
N TRP A 526 5.84 6.79 27.28
CA TRP A 526 5.64 7.70 26.18
C TRP A 526 6.44 7.30 24.93
N ARG A 527 5.80 7.44 23.77
CA ARG A 527 6.41 7.36 22.45
C ARG A 527 6.09 8.65 21.72
N LEU A 528 7.11 9.41 21.38
CA LEU A 528 6.98 10.68 20.68
C LEU A 528 7.60 10.53 19.28
N THR A 529 7.00 11.10 18.28
CA THR A 529 7.55 11.14 16.92
C THR A 529 7.54 12.59 16.43
N LEU A 530 8.69 13.07 16.01
CA LEU A 530 8.83 14.37 15.34
C LEU A 530 9.51 14.15 14.00
N GLY A 531 9.05 14.83 12.96
CA GLY A 531 9.65 14.74 11.64
C GLY A 531 9.46 16.01 10.84
N GLY A 532 10.46 16.31 10.03
CA GLY A 532 10.45 17.41 9.08
C GLY A 532 11.10 17.02 7.77
N ARG A 533 10.62 17.61 6.67
CA ARG A 533 11.13 17.37 5.34
C ARG A 533 11.10 18.63 4.49
N HIS A 534 12.14 18.86 3.72
CA HIS A 534 12.22 19.90 2.70
C HIS A 534 12.32 19.28 1.31
N ASP A 535 11.37 19.59 0.45
CA ASP A 535 11.32 19.17 -0.94
C ASP A 535 11.58 20.31 -1.90
N ARG A 536 12.31 20.03 -2.98
CA ARG A 536 12.30 20.79 -4.22
C ARG A 536 11.65 19.93 -5.28
N ALA A 537 10.62 20.47 -5.95
CA ALA A 537 9.90 19.73 -6.97
C ALA A 537 9.65 20.59 -8.21
N SER A 538 9.58 19.94 -9.36
CA SER A 538 9.17 20.55 -10.61
C SER A 538 8.24 19.61 -11.37
N ALA A 539 7.25 20.20 -12.06
CA ALA A 539 6.37 19.51 -12.99
C ALA A 539 6.33 20.30 -14.30
N ALA A 540 6.31 19.61 -15.42
CA ALA A 540 6.22 20.22 -16.73
C ALA A 540 5.35 19.39 -17.68
N ASN A 541 4.50 20.07 -18.45
CA ASN A 541 3.80 19.56 -19.62
C ASN A 541 4.37 20.31 -20.82
N LEU A 542 5.34 19.72 -21.52
CA LEU A 542 6.09 20.39 -22.58
C LEU A 542 5.42 20.23 -23.94
N MET A 543 4.66 19.14 -24.13
CA MET A 543 3.88 18.85 -25.32
C MET A 543 2.52 18.27 -24.86
N GLY A 544 1.47 18.53 -25.61
CA GLY A 544 0.13 18.07 -25.28
C GLY A 544 -0.96 18.85 -26.02
N THR A 545 -2.21 18.74 -25.56
CA THR A 545 -3.37 19.44 -26.13
C THR A 545 -3.43 20.93 -25.77
N GLY A 546 -2.54 21.42 -24.90
CA GLY A 546 -2.45 22.81 -24.47
C GLY A 546 -1.05 23.40 -24.69
N SER A 547 -0.90 24.68 -24.36
CA SER A 547 0.43 25.35 -24.37
C SER A 547 1.40 24.68 -23.39
N PRO A 548 2.72 24.70 -23.69
CA PRO A 548 3.72 24.23 -22.75
C PRO A 548 3.59 24.93 -21.40
N ALA A 549 3.56 24.16 -20.33
CA ALA A 549 3.37 24.66 -18.99
C ALA A 549 4.37 24.01 -18.02
N GLN A 550 4.83 24.75 -17.03
CA GLN A 550 5.74 24.25 -16.02
C GLN A 550 5.50 24.89 -14.66
N TRP A 551 5.83 24.13 -13.64
CA TRP A 551 5.87 24.62 -12.27
C TRP A 551 7.16 24.15 -11.60
N ARG A 552 7.77 25.02 -10.78
CA ARG A 552 8.91 24.70 -9.92
C ARG A 552 8.73 25.38 -8.58
N GLY A 553 9.01 24.68 -7.51
CA GLY A 553 8.91 25.23 -6.16
C GLY A 553 9.52 24.34 -5.10
N SER A 554 9.49 24.82 -3.88
CA SER A 554 9.90 24.07 -2.70
C SER A 554 8.80 24.03 -1.66
N LYS A 555 8.81 22.99 -0.83
CA LYS A 555 7.85 22.81 0.28
C LYS A 555 8.53 22.20 1.47
N PHE A 556 8.26 22.77 2.65
CA PHE A 556 8.58 22.14 3.92
C PHE A 556 7.32 21.49 4.47
N THR A 557 7.43 20.23 4.89
CA THR A 557 6.37 19.45 5.53
C THR A 557 6.84 18.95 6.88
N LYS A 558 5.91 18.80 7.83
CA LYS A 558 6.19 18.41 9.21
C LYS A 558 5.16 17.43 9.73
N ARG A 559 5.58 16.61 10.69
CA ARG A 559 4.69 15.73 11.45
C ARG A 559 5.11 15.70 12.91
N ALA A 560 4.14 15.51 13.79
CA ALA A 560 4.35 15.30 15.20
C ALA A 560 3.31 14.29 15.71
N GLY A 561 3.68 13.46 16.67
CA GLY A 561 2.75 12.54 17.28
C GLY A 561 3.24 12.04 18.63
N ALA A 562 2.30 11.64 19.46
CA ALA A 562 2.54 11.09 20.79
C ALA A 562 1.64 9.88 21.01
N VAL A 563 2.19 8.86 21.62
CA VAL A 563 1.48 7.65 22.11
C VAL A 563 1.83 7.45 23.57
N TYR A 564 0.86 7.08 24.39
CA TYR A 564 1.09 6.63 25.75
C TYR A 564 0.72 5.16 25.88
N LEU A 565 1.67 4.33 26.30
CA LEU A 565 1.52 2.89 26.46
C LEU A 565 1.14 2.53 27.87
N PHE A 566 -0.09 2.08 28.10
CA PHE A 566 -0.51 1.51 29.38
C PHE A 566 -0.09 0.05 29.50
N ASP A 567 0.18 -0.42 30.70
CA ASP A 567 0.60 -1.80 30.97
C ASP A 567 -0.45 -2.85 30.57
N ASN A 568 -1.72 -2.48 30.52
CA ASN A 568 -2.81 -3.35 30.06
C ASN A 568 -2.90 -3.48 28.53
N GLY A 569 -2.01 -2.84 27.78
CA GLY A 569 -1.97 -2.87 26.32
C GLY A 569 -2.84 -1.80 25.64
N LEU A 570 -3.38 -0.86 26.40
CA LEU A 570 -4.08 0.29 25.83
C LEU A 570 -3.07 1.35 25.40
N ALA A 571 -3.27 1.96 24.23
CA ALA A 571 -2.38 2.97 23.67
C ALA A 571 -3.16 4.10 22.98
N PRO A 572 -3.58 5.14 23.72
CA PRO A 572 -4.09 6.36 23.13
C PRO A 572 -2.97 7.12 22.41
N TYR A 573 -3.32 7.76 21.31
CA TYR A 573 -2.39 8.59 20.55
C TYR A 573 -3.05 9.82 19.95
N MET A 574 -2.20 10.80 19.66
CA MET A 574 -2.55 11.96 18.86
C MET A 574 -1.47 12.24 17.84
N SER A 575 -1.85 12.79 16.70
CA SER A 575 -0.89 13.21 15.69
C SER A 575 -1.37 14.40 14.87
N TYR A 576 -0.37 15.08 14.31
CA TYR A 576 -0.50 16.11 13.30
C TYR A 576 0.46 15.78 12.15
N ALA A 577 0.00 15.92 10.91
CA ALA A 577 0.83 15.82 9.72
C ALA A 577 0.32 16.75 8.63
N ASP A 578 1.25 17.32 7.88
CA ASP A 578 0.94 18.05 6.66
C ASP A 578 1.56 17.40 5.43
N GLY A 579 1.09 17.81 4.25
CA GLY A 579 1.54 17.28 2.98
C GLY A 579 1.27 18.22 1.82
N PHE A 580 1.80 17.84 0.67
CA PHE A 580 1.57 18.55 -0.58
C PHE A 580 1.50 17.59 -1.76
N ASN A 581 0.80 18.02 -2.81
CA ASN A 581 0.70 17.25 -4.04
C ASN A 581 0.65 18.19 -5.25
N PRO A 582 1.68 18.18 -6.11
CA PRO A 582 1.66 18.91 -7.38
C PRO A 582 0.57 18.35 -8.29
N GLY A 583 -0.26 19.23 -8.84
CA GLY A 583 -1.27 18.89 -9.83
C GLY A 583 -0.74 19.01 -11.26
N VAL A 584 -1.65 18.77 -12.20
CA VAL A 584 -1.40 18.90 -13.65
C VAL A 584 -2.38 19.88 -14.31
N ARG A 585 -3.17 20.60 -13.50
CA ARG A 585 -4.17 21.57 -13.98
C ARG A 585 -3.51 22.90 -14.26
N ASN A 586 -4.04 23.62 -15.28
CA ASN A 586 -3.51 24.91 -15.71
C ASN A 586 -4.43 26.07 -15.31
N ASP A 587 -3.82 27.21 -15.03
CA ASP A 587 -4.50 28.50 -14.84
C ASP A 587 -4.91 29.15 -16.17
N GLU A 588 -5.43 30.38 -16.11
CA GLU A 588 -5.85 31.18 -17.28
C GLU A 588 -4.67 31.51 -18.22
N ALA A 589 -3.47 31.65 -17.68
CA ALA A 589 -2.25 31.86 -18.46
C ALA A 589 -1.64 30.57 -19.02
N GLY A 590 -2.30 29.41 -18.81
CA GLY A 590 -1.81 28.11 -19.22
C GLY A 590 -0.70 27.53 -18.32
N GLN A 591 -0.37 28.17 -17.18
CA GLN A 591 0.66 27.67 -16.26
C GLN A 591 0.10 26.59 -15.35
N ILE A 592 0.95 25.63 -14.95
CA ILE A 592 0.57 24.62 -13.97
C ILE A 592 0.29 25.29 -12.61
N LEU A 593 -0.85 25.00 -12.02
CA LEU A 593 -1.25 25.50 -10.70
C LEU A 593 -0.26 25.11 -9.60
N PRO A 594 -0.10 25.91 -8.55
CA PRO A 594 0.68 25.53 -7.39
C PRO A 594 0.13 24.26 -6.74
N PRO A 595 0.98 23.47 -6.05
CA PRO A 595 0.56 22.24 -5.38
C PRO A 595 -0.60 22.45 -4.41
N ALA A 596 -1.54 21.54 -4.40
CA ALA A 596 -2.50 21.43 -3.31
C ALA A 596 -1.77 21.06 -2.01
N GLU A 597 -2.22 21.61 -0.89
CA GLU A 597 -1.63 21.41 0.45
C GLU A 597 -2.63 20.71 1.35
N SER A 598 -2.16 19.75 2.13
CA SER A 598 -3.01 19.02 3.06
C SER A 598 -2.50 19.12 4.49
N ARG A 599 -3.43 19.04 5.44
CA ARG A 599 -3.13 18.94 6.87
C ARG A 599 -4.14 18.05 7.56
N GLN A 600 -3.68 17.29 8.53
CA GLN A 600 -4.50 16.40 9.32
C GLN A 600 -4.17 16.50 10.80
N THR A 601 -5.21 16.45 11.63
CA THR A 601 -5.15 16.11 13.04
C THR A 601 -5.89 14.80 13.25
N GLU A 602 -5.30 13.89 14.03
CA GLU A 602 -5.88 12.59 14.33
C GLU A 602 -5.73 12.28 15.82
N LEU A 603 -6.81 11.77 16.42
CA LEU A 603 -6.83 11.18 17.75
C LEU A 603 -7.23 9.73 17.61
N GLY A 604 -6.50 8.83 18.25
CA GLY A 604 -6.81 7.43 18.17
C GLY A 604 -6.50 6.66 19.45
N LEU A 605 -6.99 5.45 19.45
CA LEU A 605 -6.85 4.50 20.54
C LEU A 605 -6.54 3.13 19.95
N ARG A 606 -5.51 2.47 20.46
CA ARG A 606 -5.24 1.06 20.18
C ARG A 606 -5.30 0.25 21.45
N TYR A 607 -5.68 -1.01 21.28
CA TYR A 607 -5.70 -1.97 22.37
C TYR A 607 -5.13 -3.29 21.88
N GLN A 608 -4.02 -3.69 22.48
CA GLN A 608 -3.33 -4.95 22.22
C GLN A 608 -2.93 -5.58 23.55
N PRO A 609 -3.76 -6.46 24.12
CA PRO A 609 -3.42 -7.16 25.36
C PRO A 609 -2.13 -7.97 25.21
N ALA A 610 -1.36 -8.09 26.27
CA ALA A 610 -0.18 -8.93 26.29
C ALA A 610 -0.53 -10.38 25.96
N ASN A 611 0.34 -11.07 25.20
CA ASN A 611 0.18 -12.46 24.80
C ASN A 611 -1.13 -12.76 24.04
N SER A 612 -1.70 -11.76 23.39
CA SER A 612 -2.93 -11.88 22.61
C SER A 612 -2.65 -11.66 21.11
N ALA A 613 -3.39 -12.38 20.28
CA ALA A 613 -3.48 -12.13 18.84
C ALA A 613 -4.62 -11.14 18.51
N THR A 614 -4.80 -10.14 19.36
CA THR A 614 -5.84 -9.09 19.23
C THR A 614 -5.19 -7.73 19.05
N LEU A 615 -5.65 -6.98 18.06
CA LEU A 615 -5.40 -5.55 17.90
C LEU A 615 -6.72 -4.88 17.54
N LEU A 616 -7.20 -4.03 18.43
CA LEU A 616 -8.35 -3.14 18.20
C LEU A 616 -7.81 -1.73 17.97
N SER A 617 -8.37 -1.02 17.01
CA SER A 617 -8.04 0.39 16.76
C SER A 617 -9.29 1.21 16.49
N ALA A 618 -9.29 2.41 17.03
CA ALA A 618 -10.27 3.45 16.76
C ALA A 618 -9.54 4.74 16.49
N ALA A 619 -9.96 5.50 15.48
CA ALA A 619 -9.39 6.80 15.17
C ALA A 619 -10.46 7.77 14.72
N VAL A 620 -10.38 9.01 15.18
CA VAL A 620 -11.13 10.15 14.67
C VAL A 620 -10.14 11.13 14.04
N TYR A 621 -10.51 11.70 12.91
CA TYR A 621 -9.63 12.59 12.18
C TYR A 621 -10.37 13.79 11.59
N GLU A 622 -9.63 14.86 11.42
CA GLU A 622 -9.98 15.96 10.52
C GLU A 622 -8.83 16.16 9.53
N LEU A 623 -9.12 16.01 8.25
CA LEU A 623 -8.21 16.14 7.12
C LEU A 623 -8.73 17.23 6.20
N SER A 624 -7.91 18.22 5.88
CA SER A 624 -8.26 19.28 4.94
C SER A 624 -7.22 19.36 3.81
N GLN A 625 -7.70 19.69 2.61
CA GLN A 625 -6.86 20.01 1.46
C GLN A 625 -7.22 21.41 0.99
N ASP A 626 -6.23 22.29 0.98
CA ASP A 626 -6.30 23.66 0.49
C ASP A 626 -5.66 23.75 -0.90
N LYS A 627 -5.95 24.85 -1.63
CA LYS A 627 -5.46 25.08 -3.00
C LYS A 627 -5.88 23.99 -4.00
N VAL A 628 -7.04 23.40 -3.78
CA VAL A 628 -7.61 22.42 -4.72
C VAL A 628 -7.96 23.15 -6.02
N ALA A 629 -7.56 22.57 -7.15
CA ALA A 629 -7.91 23.08 -8.45
C ALA A 629 -9.42 22.98 -8.66
N THR A 630 -10.07 24.14 -8.84
CA THR A 630 -11.50 24.24 -9.12
C THR A 630 -11.71 25.17 -10.30
N ARG A 631 -12.70 24.84 -11.15
CA ARG A 631 -13.00 25.60 -12.37
C ARG A 631 -14.09 26.63 -12.11
N PRO A 632 -13.83 27.95 -12.26
CA PRO A 632 -14.87 28.95 -12.13
C PRO A 632 -15.98 28.72 -13.16
N VAL A 633 -17.24 28.98 -12.77
CA VAL A 633 -18.39 28.81 -13.64
C VAL A 633 -18.24 29.62 -14.92
N GLY A 634 -18.45 28.99 -16.08
CA GLY A 634 -18.33 29.60 -17.40
C GLY A 634 -16.88 29.87 -17.88
N LYS A 635 -15.87 29.33 -17.18
CA LYS A 635 -14.44 29.45 -17.56
C LYS A 635 -13.87 28.11 -18.03
N TYR A 636 -12.78 28.18 -18.81
CA TYR A 636 -12.06 27.00 -19.34
C TYR A 636 -10.77 26.68 -18.60
N TYR A 637 -10.41 27.48 -17.59
CA TYR A 637 -9.21 27.32 -16.76
C TYR A 637 -9.57 27.01 -15.32
N ASP A 638 -8.60 26.49 -14.57
CA ASP A 638 -8.75 26.17 -13.16
C ASP A 638 -8.03 27.24 -12.28
N VAL A 639 -8.50 27.37 -11.05
CA VAL A 639 -7.87 28.26 -10.04
C VAL A 639 -7.61 27.47 -8.77
N PRO A 640 -6.54 27.77 -7.98
CA PRO A 640 -6.20 27.06 -6.74
C PRO A 640 -7.02 27.61 -5.55
N ALA A 641 -8.33 27.77 -5.74
CA ALA A 641 -9.23 28.41 -4.78
C ALA A 641 -10.07 27.40 -3.97
N GLY A 642 -10.01 26.13 -4.33
CA GLY A 642 -10.80 25.08 -3.68
C GLY A 642 -10.24 24.72 -2.31
N LYS A 643 -11.15 24.33 -1.41
CA LYS A 643 -10.84 23.69 -0.13
C LYS A 643 -11.81 22.55 0.10
N VAL A 644 -11.24 21.36 0.38
CA VAL A 644 -11.98 20.15 0.71
C VAL A 644 -11.64 19.75 2.13
N ARG A 645 -12.64 19.32 2.89
CA ARG A 645 -12.48 18.80 4.26
C ARG A 645 -13.12 17.43 4.35
N SER A 646 -12.41 16.49 4.98
CA SER A 646 -12.90 15.17 5.33
C SER A 646 -12.74 14.97 6.84
N ARG A 647 -13.82 14.58 7.52
CA ARG A 647 -13.85 14.19 8.92
C ARG A 647 -14.37 12.78 9.03
N GLY A 648 -13.87 12.02 9.98
CA GLY A 648 -14.35 10.65 10.06
C GLY A 648 -13.99 9.92 11.33
N LEU A 649 -14.60 8.74 11.44
CA LEU A 649 -14.32 7.71 12.42
C LEU A 649 -13.94 6.44 11.70
N GLU A 650 -12.85 5.83 12.11
CA GLU A 650 -12.39 4.53 11.62
C GLU A 650 -12.25 3.57 12.79
N LEU A 651 -12.87 2.40 12.68
CA LEU A 651 -12.76 1.30 13.62
C LEU A 651 -12.18 0.09 12.91
N GLU A 652 -11.25 -0.60 13.53
CA GLU A 652 -10.69 -1.86 13.03
C GLU A 652 -10.48 -2.83 14.19
N ALA A 653 -10.90 -4.06 14.01
CA ALA A 653 -10.67 -5.17 14.92
C ALA A 653 -10.01 -6.31 14.17
N ARG A 654 -8.85 -6.74 14.63
CA ARG A 654 -8.17 -7.96 14.23
C ARG A 654 -7.96 -8.81 15.46
N THR A 655 -8.57 -9.98 15.52
CA THR A 655 -8.53 -10.80 16.73
C THR A 655 -8.63 -12.28 16.40
N ALA A 656 -7.90 -13.10 17.13
CA ALA A 656 -8.19 -14.51 17.26
C ALA A 656 -9.10 -14.69 18.50
N LEU A 657 -10.37 -14.96 18.26
CA LEU A 657 -11.36 -15.24 19.31
C LEU A 657 -11.13 -16.60 19.97
N SER A 658 -10.54 -17.52 19.25
CA SER A 658 -10.06 -18.81 19.73
C SER A 658 -8.89 -19.29 18.89
N ALA A 659 -8.29 -20.43 19.21
CA ALA A 659 -7.28 -21.07 18.37
C ALA A 659 -7.80 -21.41 16.96
N GLN A 660 -9.12 -21.57 16.81
CA GLN A 660 -9.76 -21.95 15.56
C GLN A 660 -10.43 -20.79 14.82
N LEU A 661 -10.80 -19.71 15.52
CA LEU A 661 -11.60 -18.62 14.93
C LEU A 661 -10.86 -17.29 15.01
N SER A 662 -10.57 -16.72 13.86
CA SER A 662 -10.06 -15.36 13.74
C SER A 662 -11.05 -14.45 13.00
N VAL A 663 -11.11 -13.19 13.41
CA VAL A 663 -12.04 -12.18 12.87
C VAL A 663 -11.26 -10.90 12.54
N LEU A 664 -11.55 -10.39 11.35
CA LEU A 664 -11.23 -9.04 10.91
C LEU A 664 -12.55 -8.28 10.74
N ALA A 665 -12.71 -7.13 11.37
CA ALA A 665 -13.88 -6.29 11.17
C ALA A 665 -13.45 -4.83 11.02
N SER A 666 -14.13 -4.07 10.19
CA SER A 666 -13.88 -2.66 10.01
C SER A 666 -15.18 -1.87 9.84
N TYR A 667 -15.14 -0.62 10.31
CA TYR A 667 -16.18 0.35 10.06
C TYR A 667 -15.54 1.72 9.79
N THR A 668 -16.10 2.43 8.82
CA THR A 668 -15.67 3.77 8.45
C THR A 668 -16.89 4.67 8.33
N PHE A 669 -16.83 5.80 9.00
CA PHE A 669 -17.70 6.95 8.75
C PHE A 669 -16.84 8.08 8.16
N THR A 670 -17.26 8.66 7.03
CA THR A 670 -16.55 9.76 6.36
C THR A 670 -17.55 10.86 6.02
N ASP A 671 -17.35 12.05 6.58
CA ASP A 671 -18.09 13.27 6.26
C ASP A 671 -17.17 14.21 5.49
N MET A 672 -17.39 14.29 4.19
CA MET A 672 -16.56 15.05 3.26
C MET A 672 -17.35 16.18 2.62
N SER A 673 -16.75 17.37 2.50
CA SER A 673 -17.41 18.53 1.89
C SER A 673 -16.44 19.49 1.20
N TYR A 674 -16.90 20.14 0.17
CA TYR A 674 -16.28 21.34 -0.39
C TYR A 674 -16.51 22.52 0.56
N VAL A 675 -15.48 22.94 1.28
CA VAL A 675 -15.52 24.14 2.15
C VAL A 675 -15.46 25.40 1.31
N LYS A 676 -14.74 25.36 0.18
CA LYS A 676 -14.68 26.39 -0.86
C LYS A 676 -14.60 25.72 -2.23
N SER A 677 -15.30 26.29 -3.19
CA SER A 677 -15.27 25.86 -4.58
C SER A 677 -15.59 27.04 -5.51
N ALA A 678 -14.71 27.31 -6.46
CA ALA A 678 -14.99 28.27 -7.53
C ALA A 678 -15.97 27.71 -8.57
N SER A 679 -16.23 26.41 -8.57
CA SER A 679 -17.18 25.71 -9.43
C SER A 679 -18.63 25.76 -8.91
N GLY A 680 -18.92 26.47 -7.82
CA GLY A 680 -20.27 26.56 -7.25
C GLY A 680 -20.65 25.43 -6.27
N HIS A 681 -19.79 24.46 -6.01
CA HIS A 681 -20.10 23.26 -5.21
C HIS A 681 -19.89 23.45 -3.70
N THR A 682 -19.75 24.68 -3.18
CA THR A 682 -19.53 24.94 -1.75
C THR A 682 -20.66 24.36 -0.90
N GLY A 683 -20.33 23.55 0.08
CA GLY A 683 -21.28 22.81 0.93
C GLY A 683 -21.59 21.40 0.44
N ASN A 684 -21.38 21.09 -0.83
CA ASN A 684 -21.65 19.78 -1.40
C ASN A 684 -20.59 18.74 -0.98
N THR A 685 -20.99 17.47 -1.01
CA THR A 685 -20.10 16.35 -0.81
C THR A 685 -19.46 15.96 -2.15
N PRO A 686 -18.15 15.80 -2.26
CA PRO A 686 -17.50 15.25 -3.46
C PRO A 686 -18.09 13.90 -3.86
N TYR A 687 -18.29 13.71 -5.17
CA TYR A 687 -18.77 12.42 -5.68
C TYR A 687 -17.82 11.26 -5.36
N GLN A 688 -18.34 10.02 -5.38
CA GLN A 688 -17.60 8.79 -5.08
C GLN A 688 -16.99 8.75 -3.65
N ALA A 689 -17.60 9.44 -2.70
CA ALA A 689 -17.20 9.42 -1.28
C ALA A 689 -18.33 8.80 -0.43
N PRO A 690 -18.39 7.48 -0.27
CA PRO A 690 -19.39 6.83 0.57
C PRO A 690 -19.26 7.29 2.03
N ARG A 691 -20.41 7.65 2.64
CA ARG A 691 -20.42 8.14 4.03
C ARG A 691 -20.19 7.03 5.05
N HIS A 692 -20.67 5.83 4.77
CA HIS A 692 -20.57 4.66 5.65
C HIS A 692 -20.03 3.48 4.86
N MET A 693 -19.05 2.81 5.42
CA MET A 693 -18.54 1.53 4.93
C MET A 693 -18.34 0.60 6.11
N ALA A 694 -18.64 -0.68 5.93
CA ALA A 694 -18.41 -1.71 6.95
C ALA A 694 -17.99 -3.01 6.28
N SER A 695 -17.06 -3.73 6.89
CA SER A 695 -16.70 -5.06 6.45
C SER A 695 -16.39 -5.97 7.64
N ALA A 696 -16.59 -7.26 7.45
CA ALA A 696 -16.20 -8.30 8.38
C ALA A 696 -15.75 -9.53 7.60
N TRP A 697 -14.71 -10.18 8.08
CA TRP A 697 -14.22 -11.46 7.60
C TRP A 697 -13.96 -12.37 8.79
N ALA A 698 -14.48 -13.59 8.76
CA ALA A 698 -14.20 -14.62 9.74
C ALA A 698 -13.48 -15.79 9.04
N ASP A 699 -12.40 -16.29 9.63
CA ASP A 699 -11.70 -17.53 9.24
C ASP A 699 -11.85 -18.54 10.37
N TRP A 700 -12.53 -19.65 10.09
CA TRP A 700 -12.83 -20.71 11.04
C TRP A 700 -12.16 -22.01 10.61
N ARG A 701 -11.16 -22.45 11.38
CA ARG A 701 -10.48 -23.75 11.26
C ARG A 701 -11.31 -24.80 11.99
N PHE A 702 -12.33 -25.33 11.35
CA PHE A 702 -13.32 -26.20 11.98
C PHE A 702 -12.81 -27.64 12.18
N ALA A 703 -11.76 -28.06 11.47
CA ALA A 703 -11.07 -29.33 11.65
C ALA A 703 -9.60 -29.20 11.23
N PRO A 704 -8.70 -30.09 11.66
CA PRO A 704 -7.30 -30.11 11.20
C PRO A 704 -7.24 -30.13 9.66
N GLY A 705 -6.54 -29.17 9.07
CA GLY A 705 -6.41 -29.02 7.62
C GLY A 705 -7.63 -28.45 6.89
N TYR A 706 -8.72 -28.09 7.60
CA TYR A 706 -9.91 -27.50 6.99
C TYR A 706 -10.21 -26.14 7.59
N ALA A 707 -10.42 -25.13 6.73
CA ALA A 707 -10.85 -23.80 7.15
C ALA A 707 -11.96 -23.26 6.24
N LEU A 708 -12.92 -22.55 6.85
CA LEU A 708 -13.98 -21.82 6.18
C LEU A 708 -13.81 -20.34 6.44
N GLY A 709 -13.71 -19.54 5.39
CA GLY A 709 -13.72 -18.09 5.43
C GLY A 709 -15.07 -17.54 4.98
N ALA A 710 -15.61 -16.55 5.70
CA ALA A 710 -16.83 -15.85 5.29
C ALA A 710 -16.66 -14.35 5.46
N GLY A 711 -17.03 -13.60 4.44
CA GLY A 711 -16.89 -12.15 4.36
C GLY A 711 -18.19 -11.43 4.08
N LEU A 712 -18.38 -10.27 4.71
CA LEU A 712 -19.45 -9.31 4.43
C LEU A 712 -18.84 -7.96 4.16
N ARG A 713 -19.27 -7.30 3.08
CA ARG A 713 -18.84 -5.95 2.71
C ARG A 713 -20.06 -5.08 2.44
N HIS A 714 -20.18 -3.98 3.16
CA HIS A 714 -21.23 -2.98 2.95
C HIS A 714 -20.62 -1.64 2.57
N VAL A 715 -21.12 -1.05 1.50
CA VAL A 715 -20.79 0.31 1.07
C VAL A 715 -22.08 1.10 1.02
N GLY A 716 -22.14 2.20 1.74
CA GLY A 716 -23.27 3.12 1.77
C GLY A 716 -23.43 3.85 0.45
N SER A 717 -24.49 4.64 0.32
CA SER A 717 -24.69 5.49 -0.85
C SER A 717 -23.58 6.54 -0.97
N SER A 718 -23.22 6.89 -2.22
CA SER A 718 -22.33 8.01 -2.54
C SER A 718 -22.97 8.90 -3.59
N TRP A 719 -22.65 10.20 -3.56
CA TRP A 719 -23.07 11.10 -4.62
C TRP A 719 -22.41 10.73 -5.94
N GLY A 720 -23.14 10.90 -7.04
CA GLY A 720 -22.66 10.57 -8.36
C GLY A 720 -22.04 11.74 -9.11
N ASP A 721 -22.28 12.96 -8.63
CA ASP A 721 -21.72 14.20 -9.16
C ASP A 721 -21.45 15.20 -8.03
N ASP A 722 -20.69 16.27 -8.34
CA ASP A 722 -20.37 17.33 -7.38
C ASP A 722 -21.52 18.30 -7.14
N ASP A 723 -22.56 18.32 -8.00
CA ASP A 723 -23.79 19.05 -7.80
C ASP A 723 -24.71 18.39 -6.76
N ASN A 724 -24.39 17.15 -6.37
CA ASN A 724 -25.19 16.32 -5.48
C ASN A 724 -26.62 16.07 -6.02
N SER A 725 -26.74 15.91 -7.35
CA SER A 725 -28.03 15.76 -8.02
C SER A 725 -28.62 14.36 -7.89
N PHE A 726 -27.80 13.32 -7.77
CA PHE A 726 -28.22 11.92 -7.61
C PHE A 726 -27.21 11.10 -6.82
N LYS A 727 -27.61 9.91 -6.35
CA LYS A 727 -26.76 8.98 -5.58
C LYS A 727 -26.70 7.61 -6.21
N ALA A 728 -25.50 7.02 -6.24
CA ALA A 728 -25.33 5.59 -6.34
C ALA A 728 -25.94 4.92 -5.09
N ARG A 729 -26.68 3.82 -5.28
CA ARG A 729 -27.38 3.11 -4.21
C ARG A 729 -26.39 2.33 -3.34
N PRO A 730 -26.70 2.13 -2.06
CA PRO A 730 -25.87 1.28 -1.21
C PRO A 730 -25.92 -0.17 -1.64
N TYR A 731 -24.85 -0.92 -1.35
CA TYR A 731 -24.80 -2.34 -1.63
C TYR A 731 -24.12 -3.12 -0.51
N THR A 732 -24.49 -4.40 -0.40
CA THR A 732 -23.84 -5.36 0.51
C THR A 732 -23.51 -6.60 -0.30
N LEU A 733 -22.28 -7.11 -0.14
CA LEU A 733 -21.75 -8.28 -0.82
C LEU A 733 -21.33 -9.32 0.22
N VAL A 734 -21.45 -10.57 -0.14
CA VAL A 734 -21.00 -11.72 0.67
C VAL A 734 -19.94 -12.46 -0.11
N ASP A 735 -18.83 -12.79 0.57
CA ASP A 735 -17.73 -13.56 0.03
C ASP A 735 -17.55 -14.84 0.86
N LEU A 736 -17.07 -15.91 0.24
CA LEU A 736 -16.86 -17.20 0.90
C LEU A 736 -15.54 -17.82 0.45
N MET A 737 -14.87 -18.54 1.34
CA MET A 737 -13.68 -19.32 1.05
C MET A 737 -13.70 -20.67 1.79
N LEU A 738 -13.29 -21.73 1.12
CA LEU A 738 -12.98 -23.02 1.74
C LEU A 738 -11.53 -23.38 1.43
N ARG A 739 -10.76 -23.71 2.46
CA ARG A 739 -9.39 -24.22 2.33
C ARG A 739 -9.32 -25.63 2.88
N VAL A 740 -8.70 -26.52 2.10
CA VAL A 740 -8.53 -27.95 2.43
C VAL A 740 -7.05 -28.31 2.23
N ASP A 741 -6.40 -28.78 3.26
CA ASP A 741 -5.13 -29.50 3.17
C ASP A 741 -5.43 -30.93 2.69
N LEU A 742 -5.04 -31.23 1.47
CA LEU A 742 -5.37 -32.51 0.84
C LEU A 742 -4.67 -33.73 1.49
N GLN A 743 -3.62 -33.51 2.30
CA GLN A 743 -3.01 -34.54 3.12
C GLN A 743 -4.02 -35.21 4.08
N GLN A 744 -5.05 -34.47 4.51
CA GLN A 744 -6.13 -34.98 5.34
C GLN A 744 -7.00 -36.02 4.62
N LEU A 745 -7.04 -35.98 3.28
CA LEU A 745 -7.77 -36.94 2.44
C LEU A 745 -6.90 -38.14 2.10
N SER A 746 -5.61 -37.93 1.86
CA SER A 746 -4.64 -38.99 1.59
C SER A 746 -3.21 -38.53 1.90
N PRO A 747 -2.41 -39.34 2.63
CA PRO A 747 -1.02 -39.05 2.89
C PRO A 747 -0.16 -38.83 1.61
N SER A 748 -0.57 -39.45 0.49
CA SER A 748 0.11 -39.26 -0.81
C SER A 748 -0.02 -37.84 -1.38
N LEU A 749 -0.98 -37.05 -0.89
CA LEU A 749 -1.23 -35.67 -1.27
C LEU A 749 -0.55 -34.68 -0.33
N LYS A 750 0.43 -35.12 0.44
CA LYS A 750 1.25 -34.25 1.31
C LYS A 750 1.79 -33.05 0.52
N GLY A 751 1.66 -31.86 1.10
CA GLY A 751 2.07 -30.59 0.48
C GLY A 751 1.04 -30.03 -0.51
N SER A 752 -0.03 -30.77 -0.81
CA SER A 752 -1.10 -30.28 -1.69
C SER A 752 -2.23 -29.64 -0.89
N SER A 753 -2.75 -28.52 -1.39
CA SER A 753 -3.94 -27.85 -0.82
C SER A 753 -4.91 -27.40 -1.91
N LEU A 754 -6.20 -27.45 -1.60
CA LEU A 754 -7.26 -26.92 -2.44
C LEU A 754 -7.90 -25.72 -1.74
N ARG A 755 -8.06 -24.63 -2.49
CA ARG A 755 -8.77 -23.44 -2.04
C ARG A 755 -9.89 -23.10 -3.01
N LEU A 756 -11.10 -22.99 -2.50
CA LEU A 756 -12.26 -22.50 -3.25
C LEU A 756 -12.61 -21.12 -2.74
N ALA A 757 -12.75 -20.14 -3.62
CA ALA A 757 -13.15 -18.79 -3.24
C ALA A 757 -14.31 -18.30 -4.11
N ALA A 758 -15.27 -17.64 -3.49
CA ALA A 758 -16.41 -17.01 -4.13
C ALA A 758 -16.53 -15.56 -3.66
N ASN A 759 -16.27 -14.60 -4.57
CA ASN A 759 -16.53 -13.19 -4.33
C ASN A 759 -17.86 -12.79 -4.94
N ASN A 760 -18.64 -11.94 -4.23
CA ASN A 760 -20.03 -11.63 -4.56
C ASN A 760 -20.86 -12.94 -4.76
N LEU A 761 -20.90 -13.78 -3.72
CA LEU A 761 -21.46 -15.13 -3.73
C LEU A 761 -22.86 -15.19 -4.36
N PHE A 762 -23.72 -14.23 -4.05
CA PHE A 762 -25.10 -14.16 -4.51
C PHE A 762 -25.28 -13.49 -5.88
N ASP A 763 -24.20 -13.19 -6.56
CA ASP A 763 -24.18 -12.54 -7.89
C ASP A 763 -25.00 -11.25 -7.95
N LYS A 764 -24.93 -10.48 -6.87
CA LYS A 764 -25.66 -9.20 -6.79
C LYS A 764 -25.21 -8.25 -7.91
N SER A 765 -26.16 -7.77 -8.68
CA SER A 765 -25.94 -6.70 -9.64
C SER A 765 -26.06 -5.36 -8.94
N TYR A 766 -25.03 -4.51 -9.04
CA TYR A 766 -24.97 -3.22 -8.36
C TYR A 766 -24.12 -2.23 -9.14
N VAL A 767 -24.38 -0.95 -8.94
CA VAL A 767 -23.52 0.15 -9.39
C VAL A 767 -22.54 0.47 -8.26
N ALA A 768 -21.26 0.33 -8.51
CA ALA A 768 -20.24 0.57 -7.50
C ALA A 768 -20.07 2.06 -7.19
N SER A 769 -20.11 2.91 -8.22
CA SER A 769 -20.01 4.36 -8.13
C SER A 769 -20.43 5.03 -9.43
N CYS A 770 -20.57 6.36 -9.43
CA CYS A 770 -20.79 7.16 -10.63
C CYS A 770 -19.80 8.35 -10.68
N TYR A 771 -19.49 8.77 -11.91
CA TYR A 771 -18.71 9.95 -12.26
C TYR A 771 -19.53 10.82 -13.21
N GLY A 772 -20.43 11.65 -12.64
CA GLY A 772 -21.43 12.41 -13.39
C GLY A 772 -22.55 11.53 -13.96
N GLN A 773 -23.47 12.18 -14.71
CA GLN A 773 -24.67 11.51 -15.24
C GLN A 773 -24.36 10.52 -16.37
N ALA A 774 -23.25 10.70 -17.07
CA ALA A 774 -22.86 9.86 -18.21
C ALA A 774 -22.18 8.55 -17.80
N TYR A 775 -21.61 8.48 -16.60
CA TYR A 775 -20.80 7.35 -16.17
C TYR A 775 -21.19 6.82 -14.81
N CYS A 776 -21.92 5.71 -14.78
CA CYS A 776 -22.07 4.83 -13.62
C CYS A 776 -21.36 3.50 -13.91
N TYR A 777 -20.55 3.04 -12.97
CA TYR A 777 -19.73 1.85 -13.13
C TYR A 777 -20.40 0.64 -12.49
N TRP A 778 -20.64 -0.40 -13.27
CA TRP A 778 -21.11 -1.67 -12.76
C TRP A 778 -20.05 -2.30 -11.86
N GLY A 779 -20.47 -2.77 -10.68
CA GLY A 779 -19.61 -3.53 -9.79
C GLY A 779 -19.34 -4.95 -10.30
N ASP A 780 -18.35 -5.61 -9.69
CA ASP A 780 -17.94 -6.97 -10.06
C ASP A 780 -19.09 -7.97 -9.94
N ALA A 781 -19.32 -8.73 -11.01
CA ALA A 781 -20.14 -9.92 -11.00
C ALA A 781 -19.47 -11.01 -10.14
N ARG A 782 -20.23 -12.06 -9.79
CA ARG A 782 -19.71 -13.20 -9.04
C ARG A 782 -18.46 -13.79 -9.67
N SER A 783 -17.41 -13.92 -8.85
CA SER A 783 -16.19 -14.65 -9.19
C SER A 783 -16.12 -15.94 -8.38
N LEU A 784 -16.02 -17.08 -9.05
CA LEU A 784 -15.81 -18.39 -8.46
C LEU A 784 -14.46 -18.91 -8.92
N VAL A 785 -13.58 -19.26 -8.00
CA VAL A 785 -12.26 -19.79 -8.33
C VAL A 785 -11.91 -20.99 -7.47
N ALA A 786 -11.23 -21.96 -8.07
CA ALA A 786 -10.64 -23.12 -7.40
C ALA A 786 -9.13 -23.08 -7.64
N THR A 787 -8.32 -23.05 -6.59
CA THR A 787 -6.85 -23.07 -6.66
C THR A 787 -6.33 -24.36 -6.05
N LEU A 788 -5.59 -25.13 -6.84
CA LEU A 788 -4.80 -26.26 -6.37
C LEU A 788 -3.35 -25.77 -6.23
N ALA A 789 -2.79 -25.87 -5.04
CA ALA A 789 -1.40 -25.55 -4.75
C ALA A 789 -0.65 -26.81 -4.30
N TYR A 790 0.62 -26.93 -4.75
CA TYR A 790 1.52 -28.00 -4.31
C TYR A 790 2.82 -27.38 -3.82
N ARG A 791 3.21 -27.70 -2.58
CA ARG A 791 4.42 -27.24 -1.88
C ARG A 791 5.33 -28.44 -1.56
N TRP A 792 6.65 -28.35 -1.89
CA TRP A 792 7.65 -29.40 -1.64
C TRP A 792 9.01 -28.89 -1.30
#